data_a2f34f98256020d4b59f008a7a40193f
#
_entry.id   a2f34f98256020d4b59f008a7a40193f
#
_cell.length_a   1.000
_cell.length_b   1.000
_cell.length_c   1.000
_cell.angle_alpha   90.00
_cell.angle_beta   90.00
_cell.angle_gamma   90.00
#
_symmetry.space_group_name_H-M   'P 1'
#
loop_
_entity.id
_entity.type
_entity.pdbx_description
1 polymer ?
#
loop_
_entity_poly.entity_id
_entity_poly.type
_entity_poly.pdbx_seq_one_letter_code
_entity_poly.pdbx_strand_id
1 'polypeptide(L)'
;MKVQVSNTNTPNWRDITVKSQVPTDLKCLEILAKNLWWSWNNEAINLFKSIDKDLWKSVHENPVLFLQRIGYEKLEEITKDKQIMRNIQDVYDKFEKYLQVEKRKDVPTISYFSMEYGLSHVLKIYSGGLGILAGDYLKEASDSNIDMTAVGFLYRYGYFTQTLSMDGQQIANYEAQNFNQLPIEQLTEQDGKPMVLEVPYPGRIVYAHIWRVNVGRIKLYLLDTDLDTNSEWDRPITYQLYGGDWENRMKQEYLLGIGGILMLNKLGIKTDLYHCNEGHAALLNVQRLVDYVQNDHLKFNEALEVVRSSSLYTVHTPVPAGHDYFDESLFGKYMGEFPAKLGIEWKDLMNMGRENPDTNEKFSMSVFACNSCQEVNGVSWLHGKVSQKMFQPIWKGYSPDELHVGYVTNGVHMPTWAASEWKEFYVKTFGPEFMSHQSDPKMWEKIYEVDDEIIWNIRQTLKNKFVKFVKDDFRETWLKNQGDPSRIVSVLEKINPNALLIGFARRFATYKRAHLLFTDLERLSKIVNNPNYPVQFIFSGKAHPADGAGQGLIKRIVEISRMPEFLGKIIFLENYDMKVAKRLISGVDIWLNTPTRPLEASGTSGEKAEMNGVLNFSVLDGWWYEGYKEGAGWALTDKRTFQDQNQQDQLDAATIYSMLENQIVPLYFAKNSKGYSPEWIQYIKNSIAKIAPEFTMERMLHDYIDRFYLKEGKRTRLLKADQFAKAKEIAAWKEEFVSKWNDIEICSVSIPDGLLYNPHVGEEYEMSVVLDNKGLGNCLGVELVIANVEEGNTEPYKTLEMEPVQTDGTKVTYKIQYQLNDSGVFRYSFRMYPKNPDLPHRQDLAYVRWF
;
A
#
# COMPACT_ATOMS: atom_id res chain seq x y z
N MET A 1 51.33 29.33 -2.02
CA MET A 1 50.43 29.29 -0.86
C MET A 1 51.19 28.75 0.35
N LYS A 2 51.48 29.58 1.42
CA LYS A 2 52.13 29.09 2.63
C LYS A 2 51.04 28.47 3.50
N VAL A 3 51.09 27.18 3.73
CA VAL A 3 50.20 26.48 4.67
C VAL A 3 50.82 26.60 6.06
N GLN A 4 50.16 27.33 6.95
CA GLN A 4 50.50 27.33 8.37
C GLN A 4 49.89 26.08 9.01
N VAL A 5 50.75 25.18 9.49
CA VAL A 5 50.33 24.00 10.23
C VAL A 5 50.41 24.30 11.70
N SER A 6 49.30 24.42 12.38
CA SER A 6 49.21 24.76 13.81
C SER A 6 49.41 23.54 14.74
N ASN A 7 49.30 22.31 14.24
CA ASN A 7 49.51 21.09 15.01
C ASN A 7 50.13 19.99 14.13
N THR A 8 51.35 19.58 14.44
CA THR A 8 52.18 18.62 13.70
C THR A 8 52.03 17.18 14.21
N ASN A 9 51.34 16.96 15.34
CA ASN A 9 51.24 15.65 15.99
C ASN A 9 50.01 14.86 15.59
N THR A 10 49.08 15.45 14.87
CA THR A 10 47.87 14.80 14.35
C THR A 10 47.79 15.00 12.85
N PRO A 11 47.32 13.98 12.10
CA PRO A 11 47.15 14.07 10.65
C PRO A 11 46.10 15.13 10.33
N ASN A 12 46.38 15.95 9.34
CA ASN A 12 45.41 16.85 8.75
C ASN A 12 44.83 16.16 7.49
N TRP A 13 43.76 15.40 7.70
CA TRP A 13 43.11 14.64 6.65
C TRP A 13 42.48 15.57 5.62
N ARG A 14 42.63 15.24 4.37
CA ARG A 14 41.93 15.88 3.24
C ARG A 14 41.19 14.83 2.48
N ASP A 15 39.92 15.09 2.18
CA ASP A 15 39.11 14.19 1.43
C ASP A 15 39.44 14.23 -0.06
N ILE A 16 39.60 13.06 -0.65
CA ILE A 16 39.72 12.87 -2.09
C ILE A 16 38.63 11.88 -2.50
N THR A 17 37.74 12.29 -3.35
CA THR A 17 36.75 11.39 -3.95
C THR A 17 37.27 10.85 -5.26
N VAL A 18 37.67 9.59 -5.27
CA VAL A 18 38.08 8.87 -6.47
C VAL A 18 36.86 8.13 -7.02
N LYS A 19 36.45 8.50 -8.23
CA LYS A 19 35.36 7.79 -8.92
C LYS A 19 35.88 6.48 -9.48
N SER A 20 35.09 5.41 -9.33
CA SER A 20 35.38 4.13 -9.98
C SER A 20 35.30 4.30 -11.50
N GLN A 21 36.15 3.61 -12.20
CA GLN A 21 36.13 3.54 -13.67
C GLN A 21 35.88 2.10 -14.07
N VAL A 22 34.88 1.91 -14.92
CA VAL A 22 34.58 0.61 -15.53
C VAL A 22 35.10 0.63 -16.96
N PRO A 23 35.83 -0.42 -17.43
CA PRO A 23 36.24 -0.56 -18.82
C PRO A 23 35.07 -0.36 -19.80
N THR A 24 35.35 0.21 -20.97
CA THR A 24 34.32 0.56 -21.96
C THR A 24 33.43 -0.63 -22.33
N ASP A 25 34.02 -1.82 -22.45
CA ASP A 25 33.30 -3.05 -22.81
C ASP A 25 32.37 -3.56 -21.69
N LEU A 26 32.51 -3.05 -20.47
CA LEU A 26 31.70 -3.40 -19.30
C LEU A 26 30.73 -2.28 -18.87
N LYS A 27 30.61 -1.19 -19.64
CA LYS A 27 29.70 -0.10 -19.28
C LYS A 27 28.24 -0.53 -19.20
N CYS A 28 27.85 -1.57 -19.91
CA CYS A 28 26.53 -2.20 -19.78
C CYS A 28 26.23 -2.66 -18.34
N LEU A 29 27.23 -3.06 -17.56
CA LEU A 29 27.06 -3.41 -16.15
C LEU A 29 26.69 -2.20 -15.27
N GLU A 30 27.25 -1.01 -15.56
CA GLU A 30 26.88 0.22 -14.84
C GLU A 30 25.43 0.60 -15.13
N ILE A 31 25.01 0.49 -16.39
CA ILE A 31 23.63 0.78 -16.79
C ILE A 31 22.66 -0.19 -16.13
N LEU A 32 22.99 -1.49 -16.15
CA LEU A 32 22.20 -2.52 -15.51
C LEU A 32 22.12 -2.31 -13.98
N ALA A 33 23.27 -1.99 -13.33
CA ALA A 33 23.33 -1.77 -11.88
C ALA A 33 22.43 -0.61 -11.41
N LYS A 34 22.27 0.42 -12.24
CA LYS A 34 21.44 1.60 -11.94
C LYS A 34 19.96 1.47 -12.29
N ASN A 35 19.57 0.36 -12.90
CA ASN A 35 18.14 0.09 -13.14
C ASN A 35 17.69 -1.07 -12.26
N LEU A 36 16.71 -0.83 -11.41
CA LEU A 36 16.22 -1.82 -10.45
C LEU A 36 15.61 -3.08 -11.06
N TRP A 37 15.48 -3.16 -12.39
CA TRP A 37 15.06 -4.39 -13.07
C TRP A 37 15.89 -5.60 -12.64
N TRP A 38 17.19 -5.44 -12.36
CA TRP A 38 18.03 -6.50 -11.85
C TRP A 38 17.47 -7.12 -10.56
N SER A 39 16.77 -6.35 -9.72
CA SER A 39 16.35 -6.79 -8.38
C SER A 39 15.25 -7.84 -8.39
N TRP A 40 14.53 -7.98 -9.49
CA TRP A 40 13.52 -9.02 -9.67
C TRP A 40 13.81 -9.98 -10.84
N ASN A 41 14.99 -9.84 -11.44
CA ASN A 41 15.46 -10.72 -12.49
C ASN A 41 16.57 -11.64 -11.99
N ASN A 42 16.29 -12.95 -11.95
CA ASN A 42 17.23 -13.94 -11.42
C ASN A 42 18.54 -13.99 -12.18
N GLU A 43 18.48 -13.85 -13.51
CA GLU A 43 19.69 -13.93 -14.35
C GLU A 43 20.62 -12.76 -14.09
N ALA A 44 20.08 -11.55 -13.89
CA ALA A 44 20.85 -10.36 -13.53
C ALA A 44 21.47 -10.48 -12.13
N ILE A 45 20.72 -10.98 -11.14
CA ILE A 45 21.28 -11.24 -9.80
C ILE A 45 22.40 -12.28 -9.86
N ASN A 46 22.18 -13.37 -10.58
CA ASN A 46 23.17 -14.44 -10.73
C ASN A 46 24.40 -13.99 -11.51
N LEU A 47 24.25 -13.04 -12.45
CA LEU A 47 25.37 -12.46 -13.18
C LEU A 47 26.38 -11.79 -12.24
N PHE A 48 25.92 -10.82 -11.42
CA PHE A 48 26.81 -10.15 -10.45
C PHE A 48 27.42 -11.14 -9.47
N LYS A 49 26.61 -12.08 -8.95
CA LYS A 49 27.07 -13.13 -8.03
C LYS A 49 28.12 -14.04 -8.65
N SER A 50 28.02 -14.33 -9.95
CA SER A 50 28.99 -15.23 -10.64
C SER A 50 30.34 -14.57 -10.88
N ILE A 51 30.37 -13.24 -11.01
CA ILE A 51 31.62 -12.47 -11.18
C ILE A 51 32.51 -12.57 -9.92
N ASP A 52 31.94 -12.31 -8.74
CA ASP A 52 32.61 -12.46 -7.46
C ASP A 52 31.57 -12.66 -6.34
N LYS A 53 31.42 -13.89 -5.90
CA LYS A 53 30.42 -14.28 -4.89
C LYS A 53 30.66 -13.68 -3.52
N ASP A 54 31.93 -13.60 -3.11
CA ASP A 54 32.30 -13.13 -1.77
C ASP A 54 32.17 -11.61 -1.69
N LEU A 55 32.62 -10.92 -2.71
CA LEU A 55 32.40 -9.48 -2.84
C LEU A 55 30.91 -9.15 -2.90
N TRP A 56 30.12 -9.88 -3.70
CA TRP A 56 28.67 -9.68 -3.81
C TRP A 56 27.97 -9.78 -2.44
N LYS A 57 28.36 -10.78 -1.66
CA LYS A 57 27.86 -10.91 -0.28
C LYS A 57 28.34 -9.78 0.62
N SER A 58 29.62 -9.38 0.52
CA SER A 58 30.19 -8.33 1.39
C SER A 58 29.61 -6.93 1.16
N VAL A 59 29.15 -6.65 -0.07
CA VAL A 59 28.48 -5.39 -0.42
C VAL A 59 26.95 -5.47 -0.26
N HIS A 60 26.45 -6.47 0.45
CA HIS A 60 25.03 -6.69 0.70
C HIS A 60 24.16 -6.74 -0.58
N GLU A 61 24.69 -7.34 -1.62
CA GLU A 61 24.01 -7.52 -2.91
C GLU A 61 23.65 -6.18 -3.59
N ASN A 62 24.47 -5.16 -3.40
CA ASN A 62 24.34 -3.86 -4.05
C ASN A 62 25.25 -3.79 -5.29
N PRO A 63 24.70 -3.80 -6.52
CA PRO A 63 25.50 -3.87 -7.74
C PRO A 63 26.30 -2.59 -8.01
N VAL A 64 25.83 -1.42 -7.56
CA VAL A 64 26.57 -0.16 -7.69
C VAL A 64 27.81 -0.19 -6.82
N LEU A 65 27.65 -0.56 -5.55
CA LEU A 65 28.78 -0.69 -4.62
C LEU A 65 29.72 -1.82 -5.03
N PHE A 66 29.19 -2.91 -5.59
CA PHE A 66 29.97 -4.01 -6.16
C PHE A 66 30.95 -3.50 -7.24
N LEU A 67 30.45 -2.75 -8.23
CA LEU A 67 31.28 -2.19 -9.30
C LEU A 67 32.28 -1.16 -8.80
N GLN A 68 32.00 -0.48 -7.69
CA GLN A 68 32.96 0.43 -7.07
C GLN A 68 34.09 -0.28 -6.34
N ARG A 69 33.87 -1.48 -5.83
CA ARG A 69 34.82 -2.22 -4.96
C ARG A 69 35.59 -3.35 -5.66
N ILE A 70 35.10 -3.78 -6.82
CA ILE A 70 35.71 -4.95 -7.49
C ILE A 70 37.18 -4.76 -7.96
N GLY A 71 37.64 -3.51 -8.05
CA GLY A 71 38.98 -3.21 -8.53
C GLY A 71 39.08 -3.24 -10.08
N TYR A 72 39.82 -2.28 -10.61
CA TYR A 72 39.94 -2.08 -12.06
C TYR A 72 40.65 -3.27 -12.74
N GLU A 73 41.72 -3.80 -12.14
CA GLU A 73 42.45 -4.94 -12.68
C GLU A 73 41.56 -6.18 -12.86
N LYS A 74 40.69 -6.44 -11.87
CA LYS A 74 39.71 -7.53 -11.96
C LYS A 74 38.69 -7.32 -13.08
N LEU A 75 38.26 -6.11 -13.28
CA LEU A 75 37.39 -5.77 -14.42
C LEU A 75 38.09 -5.96 -15.75
N GLU A 76 39.37 -5.62 -15.89
CA GLU A 76 40.17 -5.91 -17.09
C GLU A 76 40.37 -7.42 -17.34
N GLU A 77 40.50 -8.22 -16.29
CA GLU A 77 40.55 -9.68 -16.41
C GLU A 77 39.23 -10.22 -16.98
N ILE A 78 38.08 -9.70 -16.51
CA ILE A 78 36.76 -10.10 -16.99
C ILE A 78 36.60 -9.83 -18.49
N THR A 79 37.11 -8.71 -19.01
CA THR A 79 37.01 -8.41 -20.46
C THR A 79 37.73 -9.46 -21.31
N LYS A 80 38.68 -10.21 -20.76
CA LYS A 80 39.42 -11.28 -21.43
C LYS A 80 38.72 -12.64 -21.32
N ASP A 81 37.77 -12.79 -20.42
CA ASP A 81 37.00 -14.03 -20.25
C ASP A 81 35.78 -14.07 -21.19
N LYS A 82 35.94 -14.84 -22.26
CA LYS A 82 34.87 -14.94 -23.30
C LYS A 82 33.56 -15.51 -22.77
N GLN A 83 33.57 -16.33 -21.72
CA GLN A 83 32.33 -16.92 -21.18
C GLN A 83 31.60 -15.92 -20.32
N ILE A 84 32.32 -15.21 -19.46
CA ILE A 84 31.73 -14.16 -18.62
C ILE A 84 31.19 -13.02 -19.52
N MET A 85 31.95 -12.61 -20.53
CA MET A 85 31.50 -11.56 -21.47
C MET A 85 30.24 -11.96 -22.24
N ARG A 86 30.11 -13.21 -22.64
CA ARG A 86 28.85 -13.71 -23.25
C ARG A 86 27.69 -13.64 -22.27
N ASN A 87 27.87 -14.09 -21.04
CA ASN A 87 26.82 -14.03 -20.03
C ASN A 87 26.39 -12.59 -19.76
N ILE A 88 27.33 -11.67 -19.71
CA ILE A 88 27.04 -10.24 -19.55
C ILE A 88 26.20 -9.73 -20.72
N GLN A 89 26.60 -10.04 -21.95
CA GLN A 89 25.91 -9.62 -23.15
C GLN A 89 24.49 -10.20 -23.23
N ASP A 90 24.34 -11.50 -22.93
CA ASP A 90 23.03 -12.18 -22.95
C ASP A 90 22.04 -11.54 -21.98
N VAL A 91 22.46 -11.21 -20.76
CA VAL A 91 21.63 -10.54 -19.76
C VAL A 91 21.30 -9.12 -20.18
N TYR A 92 22.28 -8.39 -20.70
CA TYR A 92 22.11 -7.02 -21.15
C TYR A 92 21.17 -6.91 -22.36
N ASP A 93 21.28 -7.82 -23.34
CA ASP A 93 20.38 -7.90 -24.48
C ASP A 93 18.92 -8.14 -24.06
N LYS A 94 18.71 -8.99 -23.07
CA LYS A 94 17.38 -9.21 -22.47
C LYS A 94 16.84 -7.95 -21.82
N PHE A 95 17.69 -7.23 -21.09
CA PHE A 95 17.35 -5.96 -20.46
C PHE A 95 17.00 -4.89 -21.49
N GLU A 96 17.80 -4.74 -22.56
CA GLU A 96 17.50 -3.79 -23.64
C GLU A 96 16.18 -4.12 -24.34
N LYS A 97 15.94 -5.38 -24.67
CA LYS A 97 14.66 -5.82 -25.24
C LYS A 97 13.48 -5.48 -24.33
N TYR A 98 13.64 -5.69 -23.00
CA TYR A 98 12.66 -5.31 -22.04
C TYR A 98 12.35 -3.82 -22.07
N LEU A 99 13.38 -2.96 -22.14
CA LEU A 99 13.19 -1.51 -22.17
C LEU A 99 12.58 -0.97 -23.48
N GLN A 100 12.78 -1.68 -24.61
CA GLN A 100 12.33 -1.25 -25.93
C GLN A 100 10.84 -1.50 -26.21
N VAL A 101 10.13 -2.22 -25.33
CA VAL A 101 8.70 -2.45 -25.50
C VAL A 101 7.93 -1.15 -25.38
N GLU A 102 7.08 -0.84 -26.36
CA GLU A 102 6.28 0.37 -26.36
C GLU A 102 5.28 0.41 -25.20
N LYS A 103 5.08 1.60 -24.66
CA LYS A 103 4.06 1.84 -23.65
C LYS A 103 2.66 1.63 -24.21
N ARG A 104 1.76 1.13 -23.38
CA ARG A 104 0.34 1.00 -23.72
C ARG A 104 -0.27 2.39 -23.94
N LYS A 105 -0.99 2.55 -25.04
CA LYS A 105 -1.69 3.79 -25.41
C LYS A 105 -3.18 3.77 -25.07
N ASP A 106 -3.70 2.62 -24.67
CA ASP A 106 -5.08 2.42 -24.28
C ASP A 106 -5.34 2.83 -22.83
N VAL A 107 -4.30 3.00 -22.03
CA VAL A 107 -4.35 3.47 -20.64
C VAL A 107 -3.85 4.92 -20.56
N PRO A 108 -4.54 5.80 -19.82
CA PRO A 108 -4.06 7.17 -19.59
C PRO A 108 -2.69 7.21 -18.93
N THR A 109 -1.95 8.30 -19.10
CA THR A 109 -0.71 8.54 -18.36
C THR A 109 -1.01 8.85 -16.90
N ILE A 110 -0.23 8.27 -15.99
CA ILE A 110 -0.50 8.33 -14.55
C ILE A 110 0.70 8.89 -13.82
N SER A 111 0.47 9.82 -12.89
CA SER A 111 1.45 10.21 -11.87
C SER A 111 1.01 9.68 -10.51
N TYR A 112 1.88 8.88 -9.91
CA TYR A 112 1.65 8.18 -8.66
C TYR A 112 2.47 8.82 -7.54
N PHE A 113 1.80 9.25 -6.47
CA PHE A 113 2.40 9.98 -5.35
C PHE A 113 2.35 9.17 -4.08
N SER A 114 3.51 8.94 -3.47
CA SER A 114 3.62 8.26 -2.18
C SER A 114 4.82 8.76 -1.39
N MET A 115 4.73 8.77 -0.07
CA MET A 115 5.87 9.10 0.80
C MET A 115 6.95 8.03 0.83
N GLU A 116 6.62 6.80 0.48
CA GLU A 116 7.53 5.67 0.60
C GLU A 116 7.37 4.67 -0.55
N TYR A 117 8.49 4.06 -0.94
CA TYR A 117 8.55 3.03 -1.97
C TYR A 117 9.50 1.91 -1.55
N GLY A 118 8.98 0.73 -1.33
CA GLY A 118 9.74 -0.48 -1.03
C GLY A 118 10.16 -1.21 -2.31
N LEU A 119 11.29 -0.82 -2.89
CA LEU A 119 11.77 -1.34 -4.18
C LEU A 119 12.85 -2.39 -4.04
N SER A 120 13.82 -2.15 -3.16
CA SER A 120 14.94 -3.02 -2.89
C SER A 120 15.50 -2.75 -1.50
N HIS A 121 16.12 -3.78 -0.89
CA HIS A 121 16.79 -3.64 0.40
C HIS A 121 17.99 -2.67 0.38
N VAL A 122 18.55 -2.40 -0.80
CA VAL A 122 19.67 -1.45 -0.95
C VAL A 122 19.24 0.00 -0.95
N LEU A 123 17.95 0.28 -1.18
CA LEU A 123 17.38 1.63 -1.22
C LEU A 123 16.37 1.82 -0.07
N LYS A 124 16.80 2.46 1.00
CA LYS A 124 16.04 2.58 2.24
C LYS A 124 15.09 3.78 2.23
N ILE A 125 14.05 3.69 1.41
CA ILE A 125 13.02 4.74 1.27
C ILE A 125 11.61 4.23 1.57
N TYR A 126 11.49 3.23 2.44
CA TYR A 126 10.22 2.65 2.90
C TYR A 126 10.32 2.21 4.36
N SER A 127 9.17 2.07 5.03
CA SER A 127 9.08 1.57 6.40
C SER A 127 8.28 0.29 6.52
N GLY A 128 7.21 0.14 5.76
CA GLY A 128 6.26 -0.96 5.93
C GLY A 128 5.45 -1.29 4.68
N GLY A 129 4.27 -1.86 4.90
CA GLY A 129 3.42 -2.42 3.86
C GLY A 129 2.98 -1.43 2.78
N LEU A 130 2.71 -0.18 3.14
CA LEU A 130 2.32 0.87 2.19
C LEU A 130 3.43 1.12 1.16
N GLY A 131 4.68 1.23 1.62
CA GLY A 131 5.83 1.43 0.74
C GLY A 131 6.14 0.20 -0.12
N ILE A 132 6.03 -0.99 0.44
CA ILE A 132 6.20 -2.24 -0.31
C ILE A 132 5.16 -2.34 -1.42
N LEU A 133 3.89 -2.02 -1.13
CA LEU A 133 2.84 -2.00 -2.13
C LEU A 133 3.15 -1.00 -3.25
N ALA A 134 3.53 0.22 -2.91
CA ALA A 134 3.91 1.25 -3.88
C ALA A 134 5.08 0.80 -4.77
N GLY A 135 6.10 0.17 -4.18
CA GLY A 135 7.24 -0.37 -4.92
C GLY A 135 6.84 -1.50 -5.87
N ASP A 136 6.05 -2.45 -5.40
CA ASP A 136 5.52 -3.55 -6.20
C ASP A 136 4.64 -3.02 -7.35
N TYR A 137 3.85 -1.98 -7.09
CA TYR A 137 3.00 -1.36 -8.10
C TYR A 137 3.79 -0.74 -9.25
N LEU A 138 4.91 -0.04 -8.93
CA LEU A 138 5.80 0.50 -9.97
C LEU A 138 6.47 -0.61 -10.79
N LYS A 139 6.87 -1.70 -10.16
CA LYS A 139 7.47 -2.85 -10.86
C LYS A 139 6.48 -3.49 -11.83
N GLU A 140 5.24 -3.68 -11.39
CA GLU A 140 4.19 -4.22 -12.24
C GLU A 140 3.81 -3.25 -13.37
N ALA A 141 3.68 -1.96 -13.08
CA ALA A 141 3.45 -0.95 -14.11
C ALA A 141 4.55 -0.98 -15.19
N SER A 142 5.80 -1.25 -14.77
CA SER A 142 6.91 -1.48 -15.68
C SER A 142 6.72 -2.74 -16.52
N ASP A 143 6.43 -3.88 -15.87
CA ASP A 143 6.26 -5.17 -16.56
C ASP A 143 5.05 -5.17 -17.51
N SER A 144 3.98 -4.45 -17.15
CA SER A 144 2.74 -4.30 -17.93
C SER A 144 2.75 -3.11 -18.91
N ASN A 145 3.86 -2.44 -19.10
CA ASN A 145 4.06 -1.32 -20.06
C ASN A 145 3.11 -0.12 -19.85
N ILE A 146 2.75 0.20 -18.63
CA ILE A 146 1.93 1.36 -18.30
C ILE A 146 2.79 2.63 -18.34
N ASP A 147 2.26 3.70 -18.90
CA ASP A 147 2.90 5.01 -18.85
C ASP A 147 2.65 5.67 -17.49
N MET A 148 3.56 5.40 -16.56
CA MET A 148 3.48 5.88 -15.19
C MET A 148 4.77 6.62 -14.82
N THR A 149 4.60 7.70 -14.06
CA THR A 149 5.67 8.42 -13.37
C THR A 149 5.35 8.44 -11.90
N ALA A 150 6.35 8.26 -11.05
CA ALA A 150 6.15 8.27 -9.61
C ALA A 150 6.94 9.41 -8.94
N VAL A 151 6.42 9.88 -7.81
CA VAL A 151 6.97 10.99 -7.02
C VAL A 151 7.08 10.60 -5.57
N GLY A 152 8.23 10.88 -4.95
CA GLY A 152 8.49 10.60 -3.55
C GLY A 152 9.70 11.35 -3.01
N PHE A 153 10.29 10.84 -1.95
CA PHE A 153 11.46 11.43 -1.28
C PHE A 153 12.67 10.51 -1.29
N LEU A 154 13.85 11.12 -1.38
CA LEU A 154 15.11 10.46 -1.08
C LEU A 154 15.52 10.80 0.35
N TYR A 155 15.29 9.88 1.25
CA TYR A 155 15.62 10.08 2.66
C TYR A 155 17.10 9.90 2.93
N ARG A 156 17.71 10.85 3.66
CA ARG A 156 19.11 10.77 4.07
C ARG A 156 19.38 9.58 4.98
N TYR A 157 18.48 9.38 5.97
CA TYR A 157 18.59 8.29 6.95
C TYR A 157 17.57 7.17 6.69
N GLY A 158 16.50 7.47 5.97
CA GLY A 158 15.44 6.52 5.67
C GLY A 158 14.66 6.07 6.90
N TYR A 159 14.41 4.77 6.97
CA TYR A 159 13.87 4.11 8.16
C TYR A 159 15.00 3.38 8.89
N PHE A 160 14.91 3.25 10.20
CA PHE A 160 16.02 2.75 11.04
C PHE A 160 16.36 1.27 10.79
N THR A 161 17.61 0.92 11.08
CA THR A 161 18.04 -0.46 11.27
C THR A 161 17.87 -0.85 12.73
N GLN A 162 17.35 -2.05 12.98
CA GLN A 162 17.07 -2.54 14.32
C GLN A 162 18.22 -3.40 14.83
N THR A 163 18.66 -3.10 16.05
CA THR A 163 19.40 -4.04 16.89
C THR A 163 18.66 -4.25 18.20
N LEU A 164 18.91 -5.35 18.87
CA LEU A 164 18.36 -5.64 20.19
C LEU A 164 19.46 -5.56 21.24
N SER A 165 19.13 -4.98 22.41
CA SER A 165 20.00 -5.06 23.58
C SER A 165 20.01 -6.46 24.20
N MET A 166 20.87 -6.71 25.16
CA MET A 166 20.93 -7.98 25.87
C MET A 166 19.62 -8.39 26.54
N ASP A 167 18.81 -7.41 26.95
CA ASP A 167 17.51 -7.63 27.59
C ASP A 167 16.34 -7.62 26.60
N GLY A 168 16.62 -7.57 25.28
CA GLY A 168 15.62 -7.63 24.23
C GLY A 168 14.97 -6.28 23.88
N GLN A 169 15.52 -5.16 24.39
CA GLN A 169 15.02 -3.82 24.04
C GLN A 169 15.43 -3.45 22.61
N GLN A 170 14.49 -2.96 21.83
CA GLN A 170 14.77 -2.44 20.48
C GLN A 170 15.64 -1.17 20.54
N ILE A 171 16.65 -1.16 19.72
CA ILE A 171 17.51 0.01 19.49
C ILE A 171 17.34 0.41 18.01
N ALA A 172 16.95 1.66 17.79
CA ALA A 172 16.81 2.22 16.44
C ALA A 172 18.13 2.91 16.05
N ASN A 173 18.76 2.41 14.99
CA ASN A 173 20.00 2.97 14.47
C ASN A 173 19.70 3.67 13.13
N TYR A 174 20.12 4.95 13.04
CA TYR A 174 19.96 5.75 11.84
C TYR A 174 21.33 5.98 11.22
N GLU A 175 21.56 5.38 10.05
CA GLU A 175 22.78 5.54 9.28
C GLU A 175 22.48 6.35 8.03
N ALA A 176 23.34 7.36 7.76
CA ALA A 176 23.19 8.18 6.55
C ALA A 176 23.43 7.33 5.30
N GLN A 177 22.50 7.35 4.37
CA GLN A 177 22.68 6.73 3.06
C GLN A 177 23.71 7.52 2.24
N ASN A 178 24.68 6.82 1.65
CA ASN A 178 25.58 7.40 0.67
C ASN A 178 24.92 7.29 -0.71
N PHE A 179 24.33 8.36 -1.19
CA PHE A 179 23.57 8.38 -2.45
C PHE A 179 24.40 7.96 -3.67
N ASN A 180 25.73 8.17 -3.65
CA ASN A 180 26.62 7.73 -4.73
C ASN A 180 26.82 6.22 -4.82
N GLN A 181 26.41 5.48 -3.79
CA GLN A 181 26.48 4.03 -3.72
C GLN A 181 25.14 3.34 -3.98
N LEU A 182 24.12 4.11 -4.33
CA LEU A 182 22.76 3.62 -4.55
C LEU A 182 22.43 3.54 -6.05
N PRO A 183 21.50 2.68 -6.45
CA PRO A 183 21.02 2.57 -7.85
C PRO A 183 20.11 3.74 -8.23
N ILE A 184 20.59 4.96 -8.10
CA ILE A 184 19.89 6.21 -8.37
C ILE A 184 20.77 7.15 -9.19
N GLU A 185 20.16 8.12 -9.84
CA GLU A 185 20.84 9.12 -10.64
C GLU A 185 20.37 10.51 -10.25
N GLN A 186 21.32 11.41 -9.97
CA GLN A 186 21.02 12.82 -9.76
C GLN A 186 20.75 13.48 -11.11
N LEU A 187 19.63 14.18 -11.23
CA LEU A 187 19.35 14.96 -12.43
C LEU A 187 20.24 16.21 -12.47
N THR A 188 20.70 16.55 -13.67
CA THR A 188 21.59 17.69 -13.92
C THR A 188 21.00 18.60 -14.97
N GLU A 189 21.32 19.88 -14.87
CA GLU A 189 21.10 20.87 -15.92
C GLU A 189 22.05 20.63 -17.12
N GLN A 190 21.85 21.35 -18.20
CA GLN A 190 22.70 21.21 -19.40
C GLN A 190 24.18 21.51 -19.16
N ASP A 191 24.49 22.34 -18.17
CA ASP A 191 25.86 22.67 -17.76
C ASP A 191 26.50 21.62 -16.83
N GLY A 192 25.81 20.54 -16.54
CA GLY A 192 26.27 19.44 -15.69
C GLY A 192 26.11 19.68 -14.18
N LYS A 193 25.55 20.82 -13.77
CA LYS A 193 25.25 21.05 -12.35
C LYS A 193 24.00 20.30 -11.92
N PRO A 194 23.89 19.94 -10.65
CA PRO A 194 22.68 19.35 -10.11
C PRO A 194 21.45 20.22 -10.40
N MET A 195 20.38 19.60 -10.87
CA MET A 195 19.09 20.27 -11.05
C MET A 195 18.47 20.56 -9.70
N VAL A 196 18.05 21.79 -9.48
CA VAL A 196 17.46 22.25 -8.23
C VAL A 196 16.03 22.68 -8.46
N LEU A 197 15.12 22.14 -7.65
CA LEU A 197 13.74 22.58 -7.58
C LEU A 197 13.62 23.66 -6.50
N GLU A 198 12.96 24.77 -6.83
CA GLU A 198 12.61 25.83 -5.90
C GLU A 198 11.16 25.66 -5.46
N VAL A 199 10.93 25.43 -4.17
CA VAL A 199 9.59 25.29 -3.62
C VAL A 199 9.31 26.47 -2.69
N PRO A 200 8.31 27.31 -3.00
CA PRO A 200 7.94 28.43 -2.13
C PRO A 200 7.32 27.90 -0.83
N TYR A 201 7.98 28.20 0.28
CA TYR A 201 7.49 28.00 1.63
C TYR A 201 7.19 29.36 2.27
N PRO A 202 6.47 29.44 3.39
CA PRO A 202 6.17 30.72 4.04
C PRO A 202 7.43 31.54 4.31
N GLY A 203 7.54 32.70 3.66
CA GLY A 203 8.63 33.67 3.82
C GLY A 203 10.01 33.21 3.31
N ARG A 204 10.11 32.08 2.61
CA ARG A 204 11.38 31.55 2.09
C ARG A 204 11.18 30.62 0.92
N ILE A 205 12.27 30.22 0.30
CA ILE A 205 12.31 29.14 -0.71
C ILE A 205 13.05 27.96 -0.09
N VAL A 206 12.48 26.76 -0.22
CA VAL A 206 13.15 25.49 0.07
C VAL A 206 13.63 24.89 -1.22
N TYR A 207 14.89 24.56 -1.28
CA TYR A 207 15.54 23.97 -2.44
C TYR A 207 15.60 22.47 -2.31
N ALA A 208 15.37 21.75 -3.40
CA ALA A 208 15.49 20.30 -3.44
C ALA A 208 16.25 19.84 -4.67
N HIS A 209 17.19 18.90 -4.49
CA HIS A 209 17.73 18.13 -5.58
C HIS A 209 16.68 17.14 -6.08
N ILE A 210 16.73 16.85 -7.38
CA ILE A 210 15.86 15.85 -8.00
C ILE A 210 16.72 14.65 -8.35
N TRP A 211 16.35 13.49 -7.79
CA TRP A 211 16.98 12.21 -8.10
C TRP A 211 16.01 11.33 -8.87
N ARG A 212 16.53 10.45 -9.71
CA ARG A 212 15.75 9.50 -10.50
C ARG A 212 16.12 8.08 -10.13
N VAL A 213 15.12 7.25 -9.88
CA VAL A 213 15.23 5.80 -9.79
C VAL A 213 14.62 5.20 -11.04
N ASN A 214 15.37 4.40 -11.77
CA ASN A 214 14.85 3.64 -12.90
C ASN A 214 14.31 2.30 -12.37
N VAL A 215 12.99 2.16 -12.38
CA VAL A 215 12.29 0.93 -11.98
C VAL A 215 11.85 0.23 -13.26
N GLY A 216 12.78 -0.48 -13.91
CA GLY A 216 12.56 -0.95 -15.26
C GLY A 216 12.30 0.20 -16.23
N ARG A 217 11.10 0.26 -16.79
CA ARG A 217 10.62 1.33 -17.69
C ARG A 217 10.06 2.54 -16.95
N ILE A 218 9.73 2.38 -15.67
CA ILE A 218 9.13 3.44 -14.85
C ILE A 218 10.21 4.34 -14.26
N LYS A 219 9.90 5.62 -14.18
CA LYS A 219 10.76 6.62 -13.55
C LYS A 219 10.12 7.11 -12.27
N LEU A 220 10.83 6.92 -11.17
CA LEU A 220 10.50 7.48 -9.88
C LEU A 220 11.41 8.67 -9.63
N TYR A 221 10.82 9.83 -9.41
CA TYR A 221 11.55 11.05 -9.04
C TYR A 221 11.45 11.28 -7.54
N LEU A 222 12.60 11.51 -6.94
CA LEU A 222 12.75 11.68 -5.51
C LEU A 222 13.30 13.05 -5.19
N LEU A 223 12.65 13.75 -4.26
CA LEU A 223 13.09 15.05 -3.75
C LEU A 223 14.00 14.88 -2.55
N ASP A 224 15.08 15.66 -2.52
CA ASP A 224 16.10 15.67 -1.49
C ASP A 224 16.40 17.12 -1.07
N THR A 225 16.05 17.48 0.17
CA THR A 225 16.25 18.84 0.72
C THR A 225 17.56 19.01 1.48
N ASP A 226 18.40 18.01 1.54
CA ASP A 226 19.69 18.07 2.25
C ASP A 226 20.74 18.82 1.43
N LEU A 227 20.51 20.14 1.25
CA LEU A 227 21.38 21.07 0.54
C LEU A 227 21.87 22.16 1.48
N ASP A 228 23.12 22.61 1.28
CA ASP A 228 23.71 23.69 2.06
C ASP A 228 23.02 25.06 1.86
N THR A 229 22.29 25.23 0.76
CA THR A 229 21.47 26.42 0.47
C THR A 229 20.23 26.51 1.35
N ASN A 230 19.78 25.40 1.92
CA ASN A 230 18.66 25.37 2.85
C ASN A 230 19.12 25.70 4.29
N SER A 231 18.20 26.25 5.06
CA SER A 231 18.41 26.46 6.51
C SER A 231 18.56 25.12 7.24
N GLU A 232 19.15 25.17 8.44
CA GLU A 232 19.25 24.00 9.33
C GLU A 232 17.88 23.41 9.71
N TRP A 233 16.80 24.19 9.58
CA TRP A 233 15.43 23.76 9.85
C TRP A 233 14.75 23.11 8.65
N ASP A 234 15.24 23.36 7.43
CA ASP A 234 14.61 22.85 6.19
C ASP A 234 15.38 21.68 5.59
N ARG A 235 16.69 21.60 5.79
CA ARG A 235 17.48 20.42 5.39
C ARG A 235 16.88 19.09 5.89
N PRO A 236 16.43 18.99 7.15
CA PRO A 236 15.90 17.76 7.72
C PRO A 236 14.53 17.33 7.20
N ILE A 237 13.85 18.08 6.34
CA ILE A 237 12.51 17.70 5.82
C ILE A 237 12.56 16.29 5.22
N THR A 238 13.61 15.96 4.46
CA THR A 238 13.79 14.64 3.84
C THR A 238 14.82 13.76 4.56
N TYR A 239 15.02 13.93 5.88
CA TYR A 239 15.96 13.09 6.62
C TYR A 239 15.36 11.73 6.97
N GLN A 240 14.19 11.71 7.59
CA GLN A 240 13.58 10.48 8.13
C GLN A 240 12.15 10.33 7.64
N LEU A 241 11.82 9.13 7.24
CA LEU A 241 10.44 8.74 6.95
C LEU A 241 9.64 8.68 8.26
N TYR A 242 8.54 9.43 8.33
CA TYR A 242 7.69 9.57 9.53
C TYR A 242 8.43 10.08 10.77
N GLY A 243 9.51 10.80 10.58
CA GLY A 243 10.27 11.42 11.65
C GLY A 243 9.82 12.85 11.95
N GLY A 244 10.24 13.37 13.14
CA GLY A 244 9.95 14.71 13.58
C GLY A 244 8.56 14.89 14.19
N ASP A 245 8.16 16.15 14.33
CA ASP A 245 6.87 16.55 14.88
C ASP A 245 5.80 16.80 13.80
N TRP A 246 4.62 17.25 14.21
CA TRP A 246 3.53 17.59 13.29
C TRP A 246 3.88 18.69 12.30
N GLU A 247 4.75 19.63 12.66
CA GLU A 247 5.20 20.65 11.73
C GLU A 247 6.13 20.07 10.66
N ASN A 248 7.03 19.16 11.02
CA ASN A 248 7.82 18.42 10.03
C ASN A 248 6.93 17.57 9.12
N ARG A 249 5.90 16.97 9.66
CA ARG A 249 4.90 16.25 8.88
C ARG A 249 4.22 17.16 7.87
N MET A 250 3.77 18.35 8.29
CA MET A 250 3.20 19.35 7.39
C MET A 250 4.18 19.77 6.29
N LYS A 251 5.44 19.98 6.64
CA LYS A 251 6.49 20.30 5.66
C LYS A 251 6.68 19.20 4.63
N GLN A 252 6.67 17.94 5.06
CA GLN A 252 6.80 16.78 4.17
C GLN A 252 5.60 16.67 3.21
N GLU A 253 4.39 16.76 3.70
CA GLU A 253 3.19 16.68 2.87
C GLU A 253 3.06 17.86 1.90
N TYR A 254 3.46 19.05 2.33
CA TYR A 254 3.59 20.22 1.47
C TYR A 254 4.60 19.98 0.34
N LEU A 255 5.79 19.47 0.68
CA LEU A 255 6.83 19.17 -0.31
C LEU A 255 6.38 18.10 -1.30
N LEU A 256 5.75 17.03 -0.81
CA LEU A 256 5.28 15.94 -1.67
C LEU A 256 4.22 16.42 -2.65
N GLY A 257 3.17 17.06 -2.17
CA GLY A 257 2.04 17.49 -2.99
C GLY A 257 2.41 18.69 -3.86
N ILE A 258 2.73 19.80 -3.26
CA ILE A 258 3.01 21.05 -3.98
C ILE A 258 4.36 20.97 -4.69
N GLY A 259 5.40 20.56 -3.99
CA GLY A 259 6.73 20.36 -4.57
C GLY A 259 6.74 19.31 -5.67
N GLY A 260 6.00 18.22 -5.49
CA GLY A 260 5.90 17.16 -6.49
C GLY A 260 5.28 17.63 -7.80
N ILE A 261 4.21 18.42 -7.76
CA ILE A 261 3.60 19.02 -8.97
C ILE A 261 4.54 20.02 -9.63
N LEU A 262 5.17 20.90 -8.83
CA LEU A 262 6.16 21.85 -9.37
C LEU A 262 7.32 21.13 -10.04
N MET A 263 7.75 19.99 -9.49
CA MET A 263 8.79 19.15 -10.11
C MET A 263 8.34 18.57 -11.45
N LEU A 264 7.13 18.01 -11.52
CA LEU A 264 6.58 17.48 -12.79
C LEU A 264 6.49 18.57 -13.84
N ASN A 265 6.06 19.77 -13.45
CA ASN A 265 6.01 20.94 -14.34
C ASN A 265 7.41 21.34 -14.82
N LYS A 266 8.41 21.41 -13.93
CA LYS A 266 9.80 21.71 -14.28
C LYS A 266 10.38 20.69 -15.25
N LEU A 267 10.06 19.41 -15.08
CA LEU A 267 10.52 18.32 -15.95
C LEU A 267 9.72 18.21 -17.25
N GLY A 268 8.65 18.99 -17.43
CA GLY A 268 7.78 18.95 -18.60
C GLY A 268 6.99 17.65 -18.73
N ILE A 269 6.75 16.94 -17.61
CA ILE A 269 6.02 15.68 -17.59
C ILE A 269 4.53 15.97 -17.66
N LYS A 270 3.89 15.47 -18.71
CA LYS A 270 2.44 15.57 -18.89
C LYS A 270 1.77 14.36 -18.27
N THR A 271 0.71 14.60 -17.52
CA THR A 271 -0.05 13.59 -16.79
C THR A 271 -1.54 13.73 -17.06
N ASP A 272 -2.19 12.63 -17.37
CA ASP A 272 -3.65 12.58 -17.50
C ASP A 272 -4.33 12.41 -16.15
N LEU A 273 -3.82 11.49 -15.33
CA LEU A 273 -4.39 11.11 -14.04
C LEU A 273 -3.36 11.16 -12.92
N TYR A 274 -3.84 11.50 -11.74
CA TYR A 274 -3.03 11.59 -10.53
C TYR A 274 -3.58 10.61 -9.48
N HIS A 275 -2.73 9.71 -9.03
CA HIS A 275 -3.08 8.72 -8.01
C HIS A 275 -2.45 9.09 -6.67
N CYS A 276 -3.29 9.47 -5.71
CA CYS A 276 -2.89 9.72 -4.33
C CYS A 276 -2.83 8.41 -3.55
N ASN A 277 -1.65 7.93 -3.26
CA ASN A 277 -1.47 6.76 -2.41
C ASN A 277 -1.43 7.20 -0.94
N GLU A 278 -2.57 7.19 -0.28
CA GLU A 278 -2.86 7.72 1.05
C GLU A 278 -3.06 9.26 1.08
N GLY A 279 -3.65 9.76 2.16
CA GLY A 279 -4.00 11.17 2.33
C GLY A 279 -2.81 12.13 2.35
N HIS A 280 -1.64 11.66 2.74
CA HIS A 280 -0.42 12.48 2.81
C HIS A 280 0.02 13.09 1.46
N ALA A 281 -0.48 12.58 0.35
CA ALA A 281 -0.21 13.12 -0.98
C ALA A 281 -1.23 14.17 -1.45
N ALA A 282 -2.33 14.38 -0.74
CA ALA A 282 -3.51 15.09 -1.24
C ALA A 282 -3.26 16.55 -1.62
N LEU A 283 -2.25 17.23 -1.04
CA LEU A 283 -1.93 18.61 -1.39
C LEU A 283 -1.47 18.79 -2.84
N LEU A 284 -1.18 17.71 -3.56
CA LEU A 284 -0.94 17.79 -5.00
C LEU A 284 -2.13 18.44 -5.73
N ASN A 285 -3.34 18.21 -5.25
CA ASN A 285 -4.55 18.78 -5.83
C ASN A 285 -4.67 20.29 -5.58
N VAL A 286 -4.12 20.82 -4.49
CA VAL A 286 -4.06 22.26 -4.27
C VAL A 286 -3.20 22.94 -5.34
N GLN A 287 -2.01 22.44 -5.62
CA GLN A 287 -1.16 23.04 -6.65
C GLN A 287 -1.77 22.90 -8.04
N ARG A 288 -2.42 21.78 -8.32
CA ARG A 288 -3.13 21.58 -9.60
C ARG A 288 -4.29 22.57 -9.77
N LEU A 289 -5.05 22.83 -8.69
CA LEU A 289 -6.08 23.86 -8.69
C LEU A 289 -5.48 25.24 -8.98
N VAL A 290 -4.36 25.59 -8.33
CA VAL A 290 -3.64 26.84 -8.60
C VAL A 290 -3.23 26.92 -10.07
N ASP A 291 -2.68 25.86 -10.63
CA ASP A 291 -2.25 25.83 -12.03
C ASP A 291 -3.42 26.09 -12.98
N TYR A 292 -4.58 25.46 -12.81
CA TYR A 292 -5.77 25.71 -13.63
C TYR A 292 -6.36 27.11 -13.45
N VAL A 293 -6.39 27.62 -12.21
CA VAL A 293 -6.90 28.97 -11.95
C VAL A 293 -5.97 30.06 -12.55
N GLN A 294 -4.65 29.91 -12.36
CA GLN A 294 -3.69 30.93 -12.77
C GLN A 294 -3.34 30.84 -14.26
N ASN A 295 -3.17 29.64 -14.82
CA ASN A 295 -2.70 29.46 -16.19
C ASN A 295 -3.86 29.35 -17.20
N ASP A 296 -4.92 28.63 -16.84
CA ASP A 296 -6.08 28.42 -17.71
C ASP A 296 -7.25 29.38 -17.41
N HIS A 297 -7.07 30.29 -16.44
CA HIS A 297 -8.05 31.30 -16.03
C HIS A 297 -9.43 30.74 -15.64
N LEU A 298 -9.46 29.53 -15.09
CA LEU A 298 -10.69 28.93 -14.58
C LEU A 298 -11.05 29.54 -13.22
N LYS A 299 -12.35 29.60 -12.92
CA LYS A 299 -12.80 29.81 -11.56
C LYS A 299 -12.49 28.58 -10.71
N PHE A 300 -12.41 28.76 -9.39
CA PHE A 300 -12.10 27.66 -8.48
C PHE A 300 -13.02 26.44 -8.67
N ASN A 301 -14.34 26.63 -8.73
CA ASN A 301 -15.29 25.55 -8.91
C ASN A 301 -15.14 24.83 -10.26
N GLU A 302 -14.80 25.57 -11.32
CA GLU A 302 -14.53 25.02 -12.63
C GLU A 302 -13.23 24.18 -12.64
N ALA A 303 -12.17 24.69 -12.00
CA ALA A 303 -10.91 23.98 -11.81
C ALA A 303 -11.10 22.72 -10.96
N LEU A 304 -11.92 22.78 -9.92
CA LEU A 304 -12.22 21.66 -9.04
C LEU A 304 -12.87 20.50 -9.80
N GLU A 305 -13.78 20.76 -10.73
CA GLU A 305 -14.37 19.70 -11.56
C GLU A 305 -13.30 18.98 -12.38
N VAL A 306 -12.35 19.71 -12.97
CA VAL A 306 -11.25 19.12 -13.75
C VAL A 306 -10.27 18.33 -12.88
N VAL A 307 -9.86 18.90 -11.74
CA VAL A 307 -8.95 18.25 -10.79
C VAL A 307 -9.56 16.97 -10.23
N ARG A 308 -10.82 17.02 -9.80
CA ARG A 308 -11.53 15.84 -9.30
C ARG A 308 -11.58 14.73 -10.33
N SER A 309 -11.97 15.03 -11.57
CA SER A 309 -12.11 14.03 -12.65
C SER A 309 -10.86 13.25 -12.96
N SER A 310 -9.70 13.79 -12.62
CA SER A 310 -8.38 13.24 -12.90
C SER A 310 -7.62 12.82 -11.65
N SER A 311 -8.33 12.58 -10.55
CA SER A 311 -7.71 12.25 -9.26
C SER A 311 -8.37 11.04 -8.60
N LEU A 312 -7.55 10.06 -8.25
CA LEU A 312 -7.92 8.88 -7.47
C LEU A 312 -7.24 8.92 -6.10
N TYR A 313 -8.00 8.66 -5.05
CA TYR A 313 -7.50 8.52 -3.69
C TYR A 313 -7.63 7.08 -3.21
N THR A 314 -6.51 6.45 -2.90
CA THR A 314 -6.48 5.13 -2.24
C THR A 314 -6.16 5.30 -0.76
N VAL A 315 -7.10 4.90 0.08
CA VAL A 315 -6.96 4.90 1.53
C VAL A 315 -6.39 3.56 2.02
N HIS A 316 -5.37 3.63 2.88
CA HIS A 316 -4.76 2.44 3.51
C HIS A 316 -5.04 2.36 5.00
N THR A 317 -5.48 3.44 5.61
CA THR A 317 -5.69 3.55 7.05
C THR A 317 -7.10 3.11 7.43
N PRO A 318 -7.26 2.10 8.31
CA PRO A 318 -8.57 1.53 8.64
C PRO A 318 -9.29 2.24 9.80
N VAL A 319 -8.67 3.25 10.43
CA VAL A 319 -9.22 3.96 11.59
C VAL A 319 -9.03 5.46 11.47
N PRO A 320 -10.02 6.29 11.89
CA PRO A 320 -9.93 7.75 11.79
C PRO A 320 -8.70 8.35 12.47
N ALA A 321 -8.32 7.84 13.64
CA ALA A 321 -7.17 8.34 14.42
C ALA A 321 -5.81 8.14 13.73
N GLY A 322 -5.73 7.31 12.70
CA GLY A 322 -4.52 7.07 11.93
C GLY A 322 -4.33 8.04 10.76
N HIS A 323 -5.30 8.89 10.46
CA HIS A 323 -5.21 9.89 9.42
C HIS A 323 -4.48 11.15 9.88
N ASP A 324 -3.97 11.92 8.92
CA ASP A 324 -3.28 13.17 9.20
C ASP A 324 -4.27 14.33 9.37
N TYR A 325 -4.19 14.99 10.51
CA TYR A 325 -5.00 16.16 10.88
C TYR A 325 -4.09 17.30 11.31
N PHE A 326 -4.31 18.49 10.75
CA PHE A 326 -3.55 19.67 11.09
C PHE A 326 -4.44 20.72 11.78
N ASP A 327 -3.97 21.26 12.89
CA ASP A 327 -4.60 22.42 13.51
C ASP A 327 -4.65 23.59 12.53
N GLU A 328 -5.72 24.37 12.55
CA GLU A 328 -5.93 25.49 11.63
C GLU A 328 -4.77 26.46 11.64
N SER A 329 -4.17 26.73 12.80
CA SER A 329 -3.00 27.60 12.93
C SER A 329 -1.76 27.06 12.21
N LEU A 330 -1.50 25.78 12.33
CA LEU A 330 -0.38 25.13 11.62
C LEU A 330 -0.64 25.05 10.13
N PHE A 331 -1.82 24.62 9.73
CA PHE A 331 -2.21 24.56 8.32
C PHE A 331 -2.17 25.97 7.68
N GLY A 332 -2.68 26.98 8.38
CA GLY A 332 -2.68 28.37 7.93
C GLY A 332 -1.28 28.96 7.78
N LYS A 333 -0.33 28.54 8.61
CA LYS A 333 1.07 28.95 8.49
C LYS A 333 1.65 28.59 7.10
N TYR A 334 1.30 27.44 6.55
CA TYR A 334 1.80 26.95 5.26
C TYR A 334 0.88 27.24 4.08
N MET A 335 -0.43 27.21 4.30
CA MET A 335 -1.42 27.30 3.23
C MET A 335 -2.13 28.65 3.14
N GLY A 336 -1.79 29.61 4.01
CA GLY A 336 -2.50 30.89 4.14
C GLY A 336 -2.48 31.78 2.90
N GLU A 337 -1.51 31.61 2.01
CA GLU A 337 -1.43 32.35 0.74
C GLU A 337 -2.24 31.71 -0.42
N PHE A 338 -2.66 30.45 -0.26
CA PHE A 338 -3.32 29.73 -1.34
C PHE A 338 -4.74 30.22 -1.67
N PRO A 339 -5.57 30.66 -0.71
CA PRO A 339 -6.90 31.20 -1.04
C PRO A 339 -6.84 32.33 -2.05
N ALA A 340 -5.91 33.26 -1.89
CA ALA A 340 -5.72 34.36 -2.85
C ALA A 340 -5.33 33.85 -4.26
N LYS A 341 -4.53 32.80 -4.34
CA LYS A 341 -4.14 32.16 -5.62
C LYS A 341 -5.30 31.43 -6.27
N LEU A 342 -6.23 30.92 -5.47
CA LEU A 342 -7.40 30.15 -5.88
C LEU A 342 -8.65 31.02 -6.11
N GLY A 343 -8.66 32.28 -5.65
CA GLY A 343 -9.82 33.17 -5.72
C GLY A 343 -10.95 32.76 -4.79
N ILE A 344 -10.64 32.23 -3.60
CA ILE A 344 -11.59 31.79 -2.57
C ILE A 344 -11.24 32.40 -1.21
N GLU A 345 -12.15 32.29 -0.25
CA GLU A 345 -11.91 32.65 1.13
C GLU A 345 -11.13 31.55 1.88
N TRP A 346 -10.44 31.94 2.97
CA TRP A 346 -9.74 30.98 3.82
C TRP A 346 -10.65 29.85 4.35
N LYS A 347 -11.85 30.22 4.77
CA LYS A 347 -12.83 29.24 5.25
C LYS A 347 -13.24 28.21 4.22
N ASP A 348 -13.27 28.59 2.94
CA ASP A 348 -13.64 27.67 1.86
C ASP A 348 -12.56 26.59 1.70
N LEU A 349 -11.28 26.98 1.79
CA LEU A 349 -10.18 26.02 1.77
C LEU A 349 -10.23 25.10 3.01
N MET A 350 -10.43 25.64 4.20
CA MET A 350 -10.54 24.84 5.43
C MET A 350 -11.73 23.87 5.38
N ASN A 351 -12.86 24.29 4.85
CA ASN A 351 -14.07 23.48 4.73
C ASN A 351 -13.87 22.27 3.81
N MET A 352 -12.95 22.32 2.85
CA MET A 352 -12.61 21.16 2.03
C MET A 352 -11.95 20.03 2.84
N GLY A 353 -11.33 20.32 3.97
CA GLY A 353 -10.70 19.35 4.86
C GLY A 353 -11.52 19.04 6.14
N ARG A 354 -12.78 19.46 6.22
CA ARG A 354 -13.64 19.29 7.40
C ARG A 354 -14.88 18.45 7.07
N GLU A 355 -15.23 17.53 7.94
CA GLU A 355 -16.49 16.78 7.85
C GLU A 355 -17.70 17.68 8.12
N ASN A 356 -17.54 18.64 9.02
CA ASN A 356 -18.53 19.65 9.34
C ASN A 356 -18.00 21.02 8.90
N PRO A 357 -18.48 21.56 7.76
CA PRO A 357 -18.14 22.91 7.32
C PRO A 357 -18.49 23.97 8.38
N ASP A 358 -17.76 25.08 8.37
CA ASP A 358 -17.96 26.24 9.26
C ASP A 358 -17.80 25.92 10.76
N THR A 359 -17.02 24.90 11.11
CA THR A 359 -16.66 24.52 12.48
C THR A 359 -15.18 24.80 12.76
N ASN A 360 -14.73 24.46 13.98
CA ASN A 360 -13.33 24.55 14.40
C ASN A 360 -12.60 23.19 14.27
N GLU A 361 -13.10 22.27 13.47
CA GLU A 361 -12.44 21.00 13.21
C GLU A 361 -11.07 21.24 12.57
N LYS A 362 -10.11 20.37 12.90
CA LYS A 362 -8.81 20.34 12.25
C LYS A 362 -8.98 20.05 10.75
N PHE A 363 -8.01 20.47 9.96
CA PHE A 363 -7.96 20.09 8.55
C PHE A 363 -7.53 18.64 8.41
N SER A 364 -8.40 17.80 7.88
CA SER A 364 -8.11 16.39 7.59
C SER A 364 -7.64 16.24 6.15
N MET A 365 -6.46 15.66 5.98
CA MET A 365 -5.92 15.36 4.65
C MET A 365 -6.78 14.35 3.90
N SER A 366 -7.36 13.39 4.60
CA SER A 366 -8.24 12.37 4.01
C SER A 366 -9.59 12.93 3.58
N VAL A 367 -10.17 13.83 4.38
CA VAL A 367 -11.40 14.55 3.98
C VAL A 367 -11.13 15.41 2.75
N PHE A 368 -10.01 16.14 2.74
CA PHE A 368 -9.59 16.91 1.57
C PHE A 368 -9.39 16.02 0.34
N ALA A 369 -8.75 14.86 0.50
CA ALA A 369 -8.60 13.90 -0.58
C ALA A 369 -9.95 13.42 -1.12
N CYS A 370 -10.91 13.08 -0.27
CA CYS A 370 -12.27 12.71 -0.68
C CYS A 370 -12.99 13.84 -1.44
N ASN A 371 -12.80 15.09 -1.02
CA ASN A 371 -13.41 16.25 -1.66
C ASN A 371 -12.72 16.69 -2.96
N SER A 372 -11.44 16.38 -3.13
CA SER A 372 -10.65 16.79 -4.30
C SER A 372 -10.39 15.66 -5.30
N CYS A 373 -10.75 14.42 -5.00
CA CYS A 373 -10.65 13.26 -5.89
C CYS A 373 -12.05 12.79 -6.30
N GLN A 374 -12.21 12.39 -7.57
CA GLN A 374 -13.47 11.84 -8.10
C GLN A 374 -13.74 10.46 -7.55
N GLU A 375 -12.69 9.65 -7.46
CA GLU A 375 -12.79 8.25 -7.04
C GLU A 375 -12.00 8.04 -5.75
N VAL A 376 -12.54 7.18 -4.88
CA VAL A 376 -11.95 6.78 -3.60
C VAL A 376 -12.05 5.28 -3.46
N ASN A 377 -10.98 4.61 -3.07
CA ASN A 377 -11.01 3.18 -2.83
C ASN A 377 -10.23 2.75 -1.58
N GLY A 378 -10.75 1.72 -0.91
CA GLY A 378 -10.01 0.93 0.07
C GLY A 378 -9.15 -0.15 -0.60
N VAL A 379 -8.41 -0.92 0.20
CA VAL A 379 -7.38 -1.87 -0.27
C VAL A 379 -7.72 -3.34 -0.03
N SER A 380 -8.96 -3.61 0.34
CA SER A 380 -9.63 -4.92 0.36
C SER A 380 -11.15 -4.72 0.38
N TRP A 381 -11.91 -5.77 0.12
CA TRP A 381 -13.39 -5.68 0.20
C TRP A 381 -13.85 -5.21 1.58
N LEU A 382 -13.34 -5.85 2.63
CA LEU A 382 -13.71 -5.48 4.01
C LEU A 382 -13.26 -4.04 4.34
N HIS A 383 -12.06 -3.66 3.92
CA HIS A 383 -11.58 -2.29 4.12
C HIS A 383 -12.39 -1.26 3.32
N GLY A 384 -12.88 -1.60 2.15
CA GLY A 384 -13.85 -0.79 1.41
C GLY A 384 -15.09 -0.50 2.25
N LYS A 385 -15.66 -1.54 2.91
CA LYS A 385 -16.79 -1.38 3.84
C LYS A 385 -16.47 -0.54 5.08
N VAL A 386 -15.29 -0.72 5.65
CA VAL A 386 -14.79 0.11 6.75
C VAL A 386 -14.63 1.56 6.31
N SER A 387 -14.08 1.80 5.12
CA SER A 387 -13.88 3.14 4.56
C SER A 387 -15.20 3.83 4.24
N GLN A 388 -16.21 3.12 3.73
CA GLN A 388 -17.55 3.64 3.55
C GLN A 388 -18.14 4.18 4.86
N LYS A 389 -18.03 3.41 5.94
CA LYS A 389 -18.48 3.85 7.28
C LYS A 389 -17.66 5.03 7.80
N MET A 390 -16.34 5.00 7.62
CA MET A 390 -15.44 6.02 8.10
C MET A 390 -15.65 7.38 7.41
N PHE A 391 -15.92 7.38 6.12
CA PHE A 391 -16.12 8.61 5.33
C PHE A 391 -17.59 9.05 5.19
N GLN A 392 -18.52 8.27 5.71
CA GLN A 392 -19.94 8.62 5.66
C GLN A 392 -20.26 10.04 6.18
N PRO A 393 -19.61 10.57 7.24
CA PRO A 393 -19.83 11.94 7.70
C PRO A 393 -19.57 13.04 6.65
N ILE A 394 -18.74 12.77 5.64
CA ILE A 394 -18.46 13.70 4.53
C ILE A 394 -19.71 13.87 3.65
N TRP A 395 -20.44 12.79 3.40
CA TRP A 395 -21.60 12.74 2.49
C TRP A 395 -22.89 12.49 3.28
N LYS A 396 -23.27 13.48 4.04
CA LYS A 396 -24.45 13.42 4.92
C LYS A 396 -25.72 13.09 4.16
N GLY A 397 -26.58 12.29 4.78
CA GLY A 397 -27.88 11.90 4.21
C GLY A 397 -27.84 10.60 3.41
N TYR A 398 -26.69 10.06 3.11
CA TYR A 398 -26.49 8.73 2.50
C TYR A 398 -26.08 7.71 3.55
N SER A 399 -26.51 6.46 3.36
CA SER A 399 -25.96 5.35 4.16
C SER A 399 -24.58 4.95 3.66
N PRO A 400 -23.73 4.28 4.48
CA PRO A 400 -22.39 3.88 4.06
C PRO A 400 -22.36 3.07 2.76
N ASP A 401 -23.31 2.16 2.57
CA ASP A 401 -23.36 1.27 1.38
C ASP A 401 -23.71 2.01 0.07
N GLU A 402 -24.22 3.23 0.16
CA GLU A 402 -24.57 4.05 -1.02
C GLU A 402 -23.40 4.90 -1.51
N LEU A 403 -22.31 4.99 -0.73
CA LEU A 403 -21.18 5.82 -1.07
C LEU A 403 -20.36 5.23 -2.22
N HIS A 404 -19.78 6.10 -3.03
CA HIS A 404 -18.91 5.72 -4.15
C HIS A 404 -17.50 5.30 -3.71
N VAL A 405 -17.30 5.03 -2.44
CA VAL A 405 -16.05 4.46 -1.93
C VAL A 405 -15.99 2.99 -2.31
N GLY A 406 -15.13 2.68 -3.29
CA GLY A 406 -14.92 1.33 -3.79
C GLY A 406 -13.78 0.60 -3.07
N TYR A 407 -13.30 -0.45 -3.71
CA TYR A 407 -12.11 -1.15 -3.27
C TYR A 407 -11.35 -1.76 -4.45
N VAL A 408 -10.05 -1.92 -4.27
CA VAL A 408 -9.18 -2.81 -5.04
C VAL A 408 -8.35 -3.57 -4.02
N THR A 409 -8.50 -4.88 -3.98
CA THR A 409 -7.74 -5.70 -3.04
C THR A 409 -6.27 -5.71 -3.44
N ASN A 410 -5.38 -5.46 -2.49
CA ASN A 410 -3.95 -5.45 -2.74
C ASN A 410 -3.49 -6.78 -3.33
N GLY A 411 -2.45 -6.71 -4.13
CA GLY A 411 -1.72 -7.85 -4.66
C GLY A 411 -0.22 -7.66 -4.47
N VAL A 412 0.57 -8.62 -4.91
CA VAL A 412 2.03 -8.62 -4.78
C VAL A 412 2.71 -8.89 -6.11
N HIS A 413 3.86 -8.25 -6.32
CA HIS A 413 4.67 -8.46 -7.51
C HIS A 413 5.36 -9.83 -7.43
N MET A 414 4.79 -10.84 -8.07
CA MET A 414 5.26 -12.22 -8.01
C MET A 414 6.76 -12.36 -8.36
N PRO A 415 7.29 -11.72 -9.41
CA PRO A 415 8.72 -11.81 -9.75
C PRO A 415 9.66 -11.31 -8.65
N THR A 416 9.20 -10.40 -7.78
CA THR A 416 9.97 -9.93 -6.62
C THR A 416 9.95 -10.93 -5.47
N TRP A 417 8.79 -11.53 -5.18
CA TRP A 417 8.56 -12.26 -3.93
C TRP A 417 8.63 -13.76 -4.04
N ALA A 418 8.32 -14.34 -5.20
CA ALA A 418 8.53 -15.76 -5.43
C ALA A 418 10.03 -16.08 -5.48
N ALA A 419 10.46 -17.12 -4.77
CA ALA A 419 11.83 -17.59 -4.81
C ALA A 419 12.21 -18.06 -6.23
N SER A 420 13.50 -18.04 -6.55
CA SER A 420 13.99 -18.45 -7.87
C SER A 420 13.51 -19.83 -8.27
N GLU A 421 13.52 -20.77 -7.32
CA GLU A 421 13.06 -22.14 -7.52
C GLU A 421 11.58 -22.20 -7.96
N TRP A 422 10.73 -21.38 -7.36
CA TRP A 422 9.32 -21.31 -7.75
C TRP A 422 9.14 -20.61 -9.10
N LYS A 423 9.87 -19.53 -9.39
CA LYS A 423 9.79 -18.83 -10.68
C LYS A 423 10.19 -19.76 -11.83
N GLU A 424 11.28 -20.47 -11.68
CA GLU A 424 11.75 -21.45 -12.68
C GLU A 424 10.74 -22.60 -12.86
N PHE A 425 10.19 -23.08 -11.76
CA PHE A 425 9.16 -24.13 -11.78
C PHE A 425 7.89 -23.62 -12.49
N TYR A 426 7.40 -22.42 -12.19
CA TYR A 426 6.18 -21.87 -12.80
C TYR A 426 6.36 -21.68 -14.30
N VAL A 427 7.46 -21.08 -14.75
CA VAL A 427 7.73 -20.89 -16.18
C VAL A 427 7.82 -22.24 -16.90
N LYS A 428 8.49 -23.23 -16.31
CA LYS A 428 8.63 -24.56 -16.87
C LYS A 428 7.30 -25.29 -16.96
N THR A 429 6.45 -25.16 -15.94
CA THR A 429 5.21 -25.94 -15.81
C THR A 429 4.04 -25.27 -16.50
N PHE A 430 3.91 -23.95 -16.33
CA PHE A 430 2.76 -23.20 -16.84
C PHE A 430 3.00 -22.64 -18.25
N GLY A 431 4.25 -22.53 -18.66
CA GLY A 431 4.67 -22.06 -19.97
C GLY A 431 5.36 -20.69 -19.93
N PRO A 432 6.06 -20.31 -21.02
CA PRO A 432 6.84 -19.09 -21.08
C PRO A 432 5.97 -17.82 -20.98
N GLU A 433 4.71 -17.89 -21.33
CA GLU A 433 3.76 -16.76 -21.29
C GLU A 433 3.25 -16.47 -19.87
N PHE A 434 3.51 -17.36 -18.91
CA PHE A 434 3.05 -17.21 -17.53
C PHE A 434 3.43 -15.85 -16.91
N MET A 435 4.66 -15.39 -17.16
CA MET A 435 5.16 -14.15 -16.59
C MET A 435 4.40 -12.89 -17.04
N SER A 436 3.66 -12.95 -18.12
CA SER A 436 2.80 -11.87 -18.64
C SER A 436 1.30 -12.13 -18.48
N HIS A 437 0.91 -13.25 -17.85
CA HIS A 437 -0.48 -13.67 -17.63
C HIS A 437 -0.69 -14.28 -16.25
N GLN A 438 -0.06 -13.67 -15.23
CA GLN A 438 -0.08 -14.17 -13.86
C GLN A 438 -1.47 -14.11 -13.22
N SER A 439 -2.36 -13.27 -13.71
CA SER A 439 -3.74 -13.14 -13.24
C SER A 439 -4.73 -14.12 -13.87
N ASP A 440 -4.28 -14.97 -14.81
CA ASP A 440 -5.11 -16.01 -15.41
C ASP A 440 -5.12 -17.28 -14.54
N PRO A 441 -6.23 -17.61 -13.83
CA PRO A 441 -6.30 -18.78 -12.95
C PRO A 441 -6.03 -20.10 -13.68
N LYS A 442 -6.41 -20.21 -14.96
CA LYS A 442 -6.23 -21.44 -15.74
C LYS A 442 -4.77 -21.85 -15.91
N MET A 443 -3.86 -20.90 -15.90
CA MET A 443 -2.43 -21.22 -15.97
C MET A 443 -1.96 -21.90 -14.69
N TRP A 444 -2.43 -21.45 -13.54
CA TRP A 444 -2.05 -21.99 -12.24
C TRP A 444 -2.66 -23.36 -11.95
N GLU A 445 -3.82 -23.69 -12.52
CA GLU A 445 -4.47 -24.99 -12.36
C GLU A 445 -3.62 -26.17 -12.84
N LYS A 446 -2.67 -25.93 -13.74
CA LYS A 446 -1.70 -26.95 -14.20
C LYS A 446 -0.87 -27.56 -13.06
N ILE A 447 -0.79 -26.92 -11.90
CA ILE A 447 -0.09 -27.47 -10.74
C ILE A 447 -0.70 -28.77 -10.23
N TYR A 448 -2.00 -29.01 -10.48
CA TYR A 448 -2.66 -30.26 -10.09
C TYR A 448 -2.11 -31.47 -10.83
N GLU A 449 -1.52 -31.28 -12.01
CA GLU A 449 -0.92 -32.34 -12.82
C GLU A 449 0.52 -32.66 -12.39
N VAL A 450 1.12 -31.87 -11.50
CA VAL A 450 2.50 -32.00 -11.05
C VAL A 450 2.61 -33.07 -9.96
N ASP A 451 3.66 -33.89 -10.02
CA ASP A 451 3.98 -34.87 -8.97
C ASP A 451 4.21 -34.17 -7.63
N ASP A 452 3.61 -34.68 -6.58
CA ASP A 452 3.72 -34.15 -5.21
C ASP A 452 5.18 -34.06 -4.74
N GLU A 453 6.01 -34.99 -5.15
CA GLU A 453 7.43 -35.02 -4.77
C GLU A 453 8.20 -33.80 -5.29
N ILE A 454 7.84 -33.29 -6.46
CA ILE A 454 8.46 -32.06 -7.02
C ILE A 454 8.12 -30.87 -6.13
N ILE A 455 6.88 -30.71 -5.75
CA ILE A 455 6.42 -29.65 -4.84
C ILE A 455 7.13 -29.73 -3.50
N TRP A 456 7.18 -30.93 -2.92
CA TRP A 456 7.87 -31.18 -1.67
C TRP A 456 9.35 -30.83 -1.73
N ASN A 457 10.05 -31.24 -2.78
CA ASN A 457 11.48 -30.98 -2.95
C ASN A 457 11.80 -29.48 -3.07
N ILE A 458 10.96 -28.71 -3.77
CA ILE A 458 11.10 -27.23 -3.81
C ILE A 458 10.96 -26.67 -2.41
N ARG A 459 9.91 -27.06 -1.69
CA ARG A 459 9.68 -26.60 -0.32
C ARG A 459 10.84 -26.95 0.60
N GLN A 460 11.35 -28.18 0.55
CA GLN A 460 12.49 -28.61 1.39
C GLN A 460 13.78 -27.85 1.04
N THR A 461 14.02 -27.59 -0.24
CA THR A 461 15.18 -26.81 -0.68
C THR A 461 15.15 -25.40 -0.09
N LEU A 462 14.00 -24.72 -0.16
CA LEU A 462 13.83 -23.38 0.38
C LEU A 462 13.90 -23.36 1.90
N LYS A 463 13.31 -24.35 2.55
CA LYS A 463 13.37 -24.51 4.01
C LYS A 463 14.79 -24.71 4.50
N ASN A 464 15.57 -25.55 3.85
CA ASN A 464 16.97 -25.77 4.19
C ASN A 464 17.82 -24.50 4.00
N LYS A 465 17.59 -23.75 2.92
CA LYS A 465 18.23 -22.46 2.68
C LYS A 465 17.87 -21.46 3.79
N PHE A 466 16.62 -21.46 4.21
CA PHE A 466 16.15 -20.58 5.28
C PHE A 466 16.73 -20.96 6.64
N VAL A 467 16.72 -22.23 7.00
CA VAL A 467 17.33 -22.72 8.26
C VAL A 467 18.83 -22.37 8.31
N LYS A 468 19.54 -22.51 7.20
CA LYS A 468 20.93 -22.07 7.13
C LYS A 468 21.07 -20.56 7.35
N PHE A 469 20.23 -19.77 6.69
CA PHE A 469 20.20 -18.32 6.87
C PHE A 469 19.96 -17.94 8.33
N VAL A 470 18.96 -18.55 8.99
CA VAL A 470 18.67 -18.30 10.41
C VAL A 470 19.86 -18.63 11.30
N LYS A 471 20.53 -19.77 11.05
CA LYS A 471 21.70 -20.18 11.82
C LYS A 471 22.86 -19.20 11.66
N ASP A 472 23.11 -18.73 10.45
CA ASP A 472 24.19 -17.80 10.15
C ASP A 472 23.90 -16.40 10.76
N ASP A 473 22.68 -15.90 10.57
CA ASP A 473 22.24 -14.62 11.14
C ASP A 473 22.25 -14.64 12.66
N PHE A 474 21.71 -15.69 13.25
CA PHE A 474 21.64 -15.84 14.70
C PHE A 474 23.03 -15.91 15.34
N ARG A 475 23.98 -16.55 14.67
CA ARG A 475 25.39 -16.61 15.13
C ARG A 475 26.01 -15.22 15.12
N GLU A 476 25.83 -14.46 14.05
CA GLU A 476 26.39 -13.11 13.92
C GLU A 476 25.78 -12.12 14.90
N THR A 477 24.47 -12.09 15.00
CA THR A 477 23.72 -11.14 15.87
C THR A 477 23.94 -11.45 17.34
N TRP A 478 23.93 -12.70 17.74
CA TRP A 478 24.17 -13.10 19.13
C TRP A 478 25.57 -12.73 19.60
N LEU A 479 26.58 -12.94 18.78
CA LEU A 479 27.97 -12.58 19.11
C LEU A 479 28.11 -11.06 19.30
N LYS A 480 27.45 -10.27 18.48
CA LYS A 480 27.43 -8.79 18.60
C LYS A 480 26.74 -8.34 19.89
N ASN A 481 25.66 -9.02 20.26
CA ASN A 481 24.83 -8.67 21.41
C ASN A 481 25.27 -9.31 22.72
N GLN A 482 26.47 -9.91 22.74
CA GLN A 482 27.13 -10.45 23.95
C GLN A 482 26.32 -11.53 24.68
N GLY A 483 25.58 -12.37 23.96
CA GLY A 483 24.94 -13.52 24.55
C GLY A 483 25.93 -14.56 25.04
N ASP A 484 25.48 -15.43 25.97
CA ASP A 484 26.28 -16.56 26.44
C ASP A 484 26.58 -17.52 25.27
N PRO A 485 27.86 -17.76 24.93
CA PRO A 485 28.26 -18.64 23.83
C PRO A 485 27.68 -20.05 23.92
N SER A 486 27.52 -20.60 25.13
CA SER A 486 26.93 -21.92 25.33
C SER A 486 25.47 -21.99 24.87
N ARG A 487 24.73 -20.92 25.02
CA ARG A 487 23.34 -20.80 24.55
C ARG A 487 23.27 -20.74 23.03
N ILE A 488 24.21 -20.07 22.35
CA ILE A 488 24.27 -20.03 20.89
C ILE A 488 24.38 -21.44 20.35
N VAL A 489 25.31 -22.24 20.85
CA VAL A 489 25.52 -23.65 20.41
C VAL A 489 24.19 -24.40 20.60
N SER A 490 23.59 -24.30 21.78
CA SER A 490 22.32 -24.97 22.07
C SER A 490 21.19 -24.56 21.12
N VAL A 491 21.05 -23.27 20.80
CA VAL A 491 20.02 -22.77 19.86
C VAL A 491 20.27 -23.28 18.45
N LEU A 492 21.52 -23.19 17.98
CA LEU A 492 21.90 -23.63 16.63
C LEU A 492 21.69 -25.15 16.40
N GLU A 493 21.90 -25.95 17.45
CA GLU A 493 21.60 -27.39 17.41
C GLU A 493 20.11 -27.70 17.36
N LYS A 494 19.29 -26.90 18.05
CA LYS A 494 17.84 -27.13 18.15
C LYS A 494 17.05 -26.65 16.91
N ILE A 495 17.58 -25.74 16.10
CA ILE A 495 16.93 -25.31 14.85
C ILE A 495 16.91 -26.49 13.89
N ASN A 496 15.71 -27.00 13.64
CA ASN A 496 15.50 -28.26 12.97
C ASN A 496 14.75 -28.10 11.64
N PRO A 497 15.38 -28.44 10.49
CA PRO A 497 14.73 -28.36 9.19
C PRO A 497 13.58 -29.37 9.02
N ASN A 498 13.48 -30.38 9.90
CA ASN A 498 12.38 -31.34 9.88
C ASN A 498 11.19 -30.92 10.75
N ALA A 499 11.32 -29.86 11.52
CA ALA A 499 10.19 -29.28 12.28
C ALA A 499 9.21 -28.58 11.37
N LEU A 500 7.96 -28.45 11.79
CA LEU A 500 6.99 -27.54 11.19
C LEU A 500 7.43 -26.11 11.58
N LEU A 501 7.78 -25.31 10.60
CA LEU A 501 8.20 -23.92 10.80
C LEU A 501 7.05 -22.96 10.57
N ILE A 502 6.74 -22.13 11.56
CA ILE A 502 5.68 -21.13 11.51
C ILE A 502 6.31 -19.74 11.63
N GLY A 503 6.09 -18.89 10.62
CA GLY A 503 6.62 -17.54 10.57
C GLY A 503 5.57 -16.51 10.98
N PHE A 504 6.01 -15.52 11.75
CA PHE A 504 5.26 -14.31 12.09
C PHE A 504 6.18 -13.12 11.93
N ALA A 505 5.97 -12.32 10.89
CA ALA A 505 6.82 -11.15 10.66
C ALA A 505 6.03 -9.97 10.12
N ARG A 506 6.10 -8.86 10.86
CA ARG A 506 5.37 -7.64 10.55
C ARG A 506 5.83 -6.48 11.42
N ARG A 507 5.30 -5.27 11.13
CA ARG A 507 5.44 -4.17 12.07
C ARG A 507 4.76 -4.54 13.39
N PHE A 508 5.46 -4.36 14.50
CA PHE A 508 4.91 -4.58 15.83
C PHE A 508 4.06 -3.38 16.26
N ALA A 509 2.77 -3.61 16.32
CA ALA A 509 1.76 -2.70 16.85
C ALA A 509 0.73 -3.54 17.62
N THR A 510 0.05 -2.97 18.60
CA THR A 510 -0.86 -3.71 19.49
C THR A 510 -1.95 -4.48 18.75
N TYR A 511 -2.57 -3.89 17.73
CA TYR A 511 -3.65 -4.54 16.98
C TYR A 511 -3.20 -5.76 16.17
N LYS A 512 -1.91 -5.90 15.90
CA LYS A 512 -1.32 -7.08 15.23
C LYS A 512 -1.26 -8.30 16.15
N ARG A 513 -1.42 -8.09 17.45
CA ARG A 513 -1.55 -9.10 18.51
C ARG A 513 -0.47 -10.18 18.50
N ALA A 514 0.79 -9.79 18.36
CA ALA A 514 1.91 -10.74 18.44
C ALA A 514 1.94 -11.55 19.77
N HIS A 515 1.25 -11.06 20.79
CA HIS A 515 1.15 -11.69 22.11
C HIS A 515 0.20 -12.90 22.17
N LEU A 516 -0.72 -13.08 21.24
CA LEU A 516 -1.74 -14.14 21.32
C LEU A 516 -1.16 -15.53 21.53
N LEU A 517 -0.09 -15.85 20.80
CA LEU A 517 0.57 -17.16 20.92
C LEU A 517 1.16 -17.41 22.33
N PHE A 518 1.34 -16.36 23.12
CA PHE A 518 1.97 -16.41 24.44
C PHE A 518 0.98 -16.26 25.60
N THR A 519 -0.31 -16.36 25.35
CA THR A 519 -1.34 -16.27 26.39
C THR A 519 -1.37 -17.50 27.29
N ASP A 520 -1.00 -18.66 26.77
CA ASP A 520 -0.89 -19.93 27.52
C ASP A 520 0.46 -20.58 27.19
N LEU A 521 1.48 -20.23 27.99
CA LEU A 521 2.85 -20.73 27.81
C LEU A 521 2.97 -22.22 28.11
N GLU A 522 2.15 -22.78 29.01
CA GLU A 522 2.17 -24.21 29.29
C GLU A 522 1.69 -25.01 28.07
N ARG A 523 0.58 -24.60 27.48
CA ARG A 523 0.04 -25.22 26.27
C ARG A 523 0.98 -25.08 25.08
N LEU A 524 1.54 -23.88 24.89
CA LEU A 524 2.56 -23.64 23.86
C LEU A 524 3.79 -24.52 24.06
N SER A 525 4.28 -24.65 25.28
CA SER A 525 5.42 -25.53 25.61
C SER A 525 5.15 -26.99 25.21
N LYS A 526 3.94 -27.50 25.47
CA LYS A 526 3.58 -28.86 25.02
C LYS A 526 3.61 -29.02 23.51
N ILE A 527 3.20 -27.99 22.76
CA ILE A 527 3.21 -28.01 21.30
C ILE A 527 4.65 -28.05 20.77
N VAL A 528 5.51 -27.13 21.22
CA VAL A 528 6.85 -26.97 20.67
C VAL A 528 7.86 -28.02 21.14
N ASN A 529 7.59 -28.70 22.25
CA ASN A 529 8.45 -29.73 22.81
C ASN A 529 7.98 -31.15 22.51
N ASN A 530 6.97 -31.35 21.69
CA ASN A 530 6.56 -32.70 21.27
C ASN A 530 7.66 -33.34 20.43
N PRO A 531 8.27 -34.47 20.89
CA PRO A 531 9.40 -35.06 20.20
C PRO A 531 9.03 -35.70 18.85
N ASN A 532 7.76 -36.12 18.69
CA ASN A 532 7.27 -36.75 17.47
C ASN A 532 6.79 -35.72 16.44
N TYR A 533 6.38 -34.55 16.91
CA TYR A 533 5.82 -33.49 16.08
C TYR A 533 6.49 -32.14 16.40
N PRO A 534 7.78 -31.98 16.09
CA PRO A 534 8.50 -30.75 16.43
C PRO A 534 7.95 -29.53 15.68
N VAL A 535 7.65 -28.47 16.43
CA VAL A 535 7.14 -27.20 15.91
C VAL A 535 8.06 -26.07 16.38
N GLN A 536 8.40 -25.16 15.47
CA GLN A 536 9.22 -23.98 15.77
C GLN A 536 8.59 -22.73 15.19
N PHE A 537 8.69 -21.64 15.94
CA PHE A 537 8.16 -20.32 15.55
C PHE A 537 9.31 -19.34 15.31
N ILE A 538 9.22 -18.62 14.22
CA ILE A 538 10.19 -17.59 13.84
C ILE A 538 9.45 -16.26 13.79
N PHE A 539 9.87 -15.33 14.63
CA PHE A 539 9.38 -13.96 14.69
C PHE A 539 10.39 -13.00 14.11
N SER A 540 9.92 -11.97 13.45
CA SER A 540 10.73 -10.84 13.01
C SER A 540 9.86 -9.59 12.89
N GLY A 541 10.43 -8.41 13.06
CA GLY A 541 9.69 -7.17 12.88
C GLY A 541 10.25 -6.03 13.70
N LYS A 542 9.81 -4.83 13.33
CA LYS A 542 10.19 -3.57 13.96
C LYS A 542 8.96 -2.88 14.55
N ALA A 543 9.13 -2.25 15.71
CA ALA A 543 8.16 -1.31 16.25
C ALA A 543 8.59 0.10 15.88
N HIS A 544 7.62 1.00 15.65
CA HIS A 544 7.95 2.41 15.45
C HIS A 544 8.72 2.94 16.67
N PRO A 545 9.76 3.78 16.50
CA PRO A 545 10.55 4.28 17.62
C PRO A 545 9.76 5.02 18.71
N ALA A 546 8.61 5.59 18.36
CA ALA A 546 7.67 6.20 19.29
C ALA A 546 6.62 5.24 19.89
N ASP A 547 6.55 3.98 19.42
CA ASP A 547 5.58 2.98 19.89
C ASP A 547 6.19 2.11 20.99
N GLY A 548 6.11 2.57 22.24
CA GLY A 548 6.61 1.83 23.40
C GLY A 548 5.89 0.50 23.63
N ALA A 549 4.60 0.40 23.29
CA ALA A 549 3.83 -0.84 23.43
C ALA A 549 4.29 -1.91 22.43
N GLY A 550 4.50 -1.52 21.16
CA GLY A 550 5.08 -2.40 20.15
C GLY A 550 6.49 -2.88 20.51
N GLN A 551 7.33 -2.00 21.03
CA GLN A 551 8.67 -2.37 21.53
C GLN A 551 8.61 -3.33 22.71
N GLY A 552 7.65 -3.13 23.62
CA GLY A 552 7.39 -4.04 24.75
C GLY A 552 7.00 -5.45 24.29
N LEU A 553 6.24 -5.60 23.22
CA LEU A 553 5.91 -6.89 22.62
C LEU A 553 7.16 -7.61 22.09
N ILE A 554 8.05 -6.90 21.40
CA ILE A 554 9.34 -7.46 20.94
C ILE A 554 10.15 -7.96 22.12
N LYS A 555 10.31 -7.12 23.14
CA LYS A 555 11.05 -7.48 24.37
C LYS A 555 10.49 -8.74 25.00
N ARG A 556 9.17 -8.83 25.14
CA ARG A 556 8.49 -9.99 25.73
C ARG A 556 8.75 -11.28 24.95
N ILE A 557 8.71 -11.23 23.62
CA ILE A 557 9.02 -12.40 22.77
C ILE A 557 10.46 -12.84 22.95
N VAL A 558 11.39 -11.90 23.01
CA VAL A 558 12.82 -12.19 23.22
C VAL A 558 13.04 -12.82 24.60
N GLU A 559 12.39 -12.33 25.65
CA GLU A 559 12.44 -12.92 27.00
C GLU A 559 11.93 -14.38 26.98
N ILE A 560 10.78 -14.63 26.37
CA ILE A 560 10.20 -15.98 26.24
C ILE A 560 11.14 -16.89 25.44
N SER A 561 11.74 -16.42 24.37
CA SER A 561 12.67 -17.20 23.53
C SER A 561 13.90 -17.71 24.28
N ARG A 562 14.20 -17.10 25.42
CA ARG A 562 15.34 -17.48 26.30
C ARG A 562 14.97 -18.40 27.44
N MET A 563 13.68 -18.65 27.66
CA MET A 563 13.23 -19.62 28.65
C MET A 563 13.66 -21.03 28.24
N PRO A 564 14.05 -21.92 29.18
CA PRO A 564 14.52 -23.26 28.88
C PRO A 564 13.59 -24.06 27.97
N GLU A 565 12.29 -23.93 28.15
CA GLU A 565 11.25 -24.63 27.40
C GLU A 565 11.17 -24.17 25.94
N PHE A 566 11.55 -22.93 25.66
CA PHE A 566 11.41 -22.29 24.35
C PHE A 566 12.71 -22.06 23.63
N LEU A 567 13.84 -22.29 24.29
CA LEU A 567 15.17 -22.05 23.71
C LEU A 567 15.37 -22.87 22.42
N GLY A 568 15.60 -22.16 21.32
CA GLY A 568 15.70 -22.75 19.97
C GLY A 568 14.38 -23.21 19.37
N LYS A 569 13.22 -22.98 20.04
CA LYS A 569 11.87 -23.26 19.54
C LYS A 569 11.10 -22.00 19.18
N ILE A 570 11.34 -20.93 19.92
CA ILE A 570 10.88 -19.57 19.63
C ILE A 570 12.11 -18.74 19.28
N ILE A 571 12.18 -18.19 18.08
CA ILE A 571 13.32 -17.47 17.55
C ILE A 571 12.87 -16.09 17.10
N PHE A 572 13.61 -15.06 17.48
CA PHE A 572 13.41 -13.70 16.97
C PHE A 572 14.59 -13.30 16.08
N LEU A 573 14.30 -12.96 14.81
CA LEU A 573 15.27 -12.43 13.86
C LEU A 573 15.23 -10.92 13.88
N GLU A 574 16.39 -10.30 14.07
CA GLU A 574 16.53 -8.84 14.10
C GLU A 574 16.41 -8.23 12.70
N ASN A 575 16.12 -6.95 12.69
CA ASN A 575 16.20 -6.09 11.52
C ASN A 575 15.39 -6.57 10.31
N TYR A 576 14.10 -6.79 10.50
CA TYR A 576 13.17 -7.15 9.42
C TYR A 576 13.23 -6.15 8.27
N ASP A 577 13.66 -6.59 7.11
CA ASP A 577 13.73 -5.85 5.85
C ASP A 577 13.29 -6.73 4.68
N MET A 578 13.37 -6.24 3.45
CA MET A 578 12.98 -7.02 2.27
C MET A 578 13.80 -8.29 2.08
N LYS A 579 15.08 -8.30 2.50
CA LYS A 579 15.96 -9.47 2.37
C LYS A 579 15.54 -10.57 3.34
N VAL A 580 15.33 -10.22 4.61
CA VAL A 580 14.80 -11.14 5.64
C VAL A 580 13.40 -11.61 5.23
N ALA A 581 12.55 -10.71 4.78
CA ALA A 581 11.19 -11.02 4.33
C ALA A 581 11.18 -12.09 3.23
N LYS A 582 11.96 -11.92 2.17
CA LYS A 582 12.06 -12.91 1.06
C LYS A 582 12.45 -14.29 1.54
N ARG A 583 13.40 -14.37 2.49
CA ARG A 583 13.83 -15.64 3.06
C ARG A 583 12.75 -16.28 3.92
N LEU A 584 12.11 -15.49 4.76
CA LEU A 584 11.10 -15.95 5.70
C LEU A 584 9.83 -16.46 5.00
N ILE A 585 9.26 -15.65 4.08
CA ILE A 585 8.03 -16.00 3.35
C ILE A 585 8.18 -17.18 2.40
N SER A 586 9.40 -17.52 1.99
CA SER A 586 9.68 -18.69 1.14
C SER A 586 10.15 -19.90 1.92
N GLY A 587 10.66 -19.73 3.14
CA GLY A 587 11.35 -20.77 3.90
C GLY A 587 10.52 -21.43 4.99
N VAL A 588 9.52 -20.78 5.56
CA VAL A 588 8.63 -21.38 6.56
C VAL A 588 7.55 -22.25 5.91
N ASP A 589 6.86 -23.06 6.69
CA ASP A 589 5.77 -23.91 6.19
C ASP A 589 4.41 -23.21 6.33
N ILE A 590 4.25 -22.40 7.38
CA ILE A 590 3.03 -21.64 7.67
C ILE A 590 3.37 -20.17 7.91
N TRP A 591 2.49 -19.31 7.41
CA TRP A 591 2.49 -17.88 7.66
C TRP A 591 1.34 -17.51 8.58
N LEU A 592 1.66 -17.05 9.78
CA LEU A 592 0.69 -16.73 10.84
C LEU A 592 0.41 -15.23 10.88
N ASN A 593 -0.89 -14.86 10.89
CA ASN A 593 -1.37 -13.49 11.10
C ASN A 593 -2.52 -13.46 12.11
N THR A 594 -2.42 -12.58 13.10
CA THR A 594 -3.38 -12.50 14.21
C THR A 594 -3.91 -11.09 14.45
N PRO A 595 -4.30 -10.31 13.42
CA PRO A 595 -4.76 -8.94 13.62
C PRO A 595 -6.08 -8.89 14.40
N THR A 596 -6.33 -7.76 15.07
CA THR A 596 -7.66 -7.43 15.59
C THR A 596 -8.55 -7.02 14.43
N ARG A 597 -9.58 -7.81 14.17
CA ARG A 597 -10.54 -7.49 13.11
C ARG A 597 -11.43 -6.30 13.47
N PRO A 598 -11.70 -5.34 12.56
CA PRO A 598 -11.29 -5.24 11.15
C PRO A 598 -10.12 -4.27 10.92
N LEU A 599 -9.11 -4.28 11.74
CA LEU A 599 -8.03 -3.28 11.75
C LEU A 599 -6.88 -3.58 10.75
N GLU A 600 -6.86 -4.75 10.12
CA GLU A 600 -5.96 -5.01 9.00
C GLU A 600 -6.62 -4.57 7.70
N ALA A 601 -6.15 -3.47 7.11
CA ALA A 601 -6.74 -2.94 5.89
C ALA A 601 -6.67 -3.93 4.72
N SER A 602 -5.52 -4.53 4.50
CA SER A 602 -5.34 -5.63 3.55
C SER A 602 -4.37 -6.68 4.09
N GLY A 603 -3.13 -6.29 4.37
CA GLY A 603 -2.01 -7.21 4.47
C GLY A 603 -1.60 -7.71 3.08
N THR A 604 -0.33 -8.08 2.92
CA THR A 604 0.22 -8.64 1.67
C THR A 604 1.23 -9.76 1.92
N SER A 605 1.67 -9.93 3.16
CA SER A 605 2.69 -10.93 3.48
C SER A 605 2.21 -12.37 3.27
N GLY A 606 0.95 -12.65 3.60
CA GLY A 606 0.32 -13.94 3.32
C GLY A 606 0.20 -14.23 1.83
N GLU A 607 -0.11 -13.23 1.00
CA GLU A 607 -0.16 -13.35 -0.46
C GLU A 607 1.22 -13.74 -1.03
N LYS A 608 2.29 -13.15 -0.51
CA LYS A 608 3.67 -13.51 -0.88
C LYS A 608 4.02 -14.95 -0.48
N ALA A 609 3.59 -15.36 0.71
CA ALA A 609 3.78 -16.72 1.22
C ALA A 609 3.09 -17.76 0.31
N GLU A 610 1.84 -17.50 -0.09
CA GLU A 610 1.07 -18.35 -1.00
C GLU A 610 1.83 -18.69 -2.30
N MET A 611 2.46 -17.68 -2.91
CA MET A 611 3.24 -17.83 -4.14
C MET A 611 4.52 -18.66 -3.97
N ASN A 612 4.92 -18.94 -2.72
CA ASN A 612 6.07 -19.76 -2.35
C ASN A 612 5.64 -21.13 -1.77
N GLY A 613 4.39 -21.50 -1.89
CA GLY A 613 3.87 -22.75 -1.33
C GLY A 613 3.88 -22.77 0.21
N VAL A 614 3.85 -21.62 0.85
CA VAL A 614 3.70 -21.45 2.30
C VAL A 614 2.22 -21.20 2.59
N LEU A 615 1.65 -21.98 3.50
CA LEU A 615 0.22 -21.93 3.79
C LEU A 615 -0.12 -20.83 4.77
N ASN A 616 -1.16 -20.07 4.48
CA ASN A 616 -1.60 -18.96 5.33
C ASN A 616 -2.51 -19.44 6.46
N PHE A 617 -2.26 -18.96 7.67
CA PHE A 617 -3.07 -19.18 8.86
C PHE A 617 -3.36 -17.85 9.54
N SER A 618 -4.56 -17.35 9.41
CA SER A 618 -4.89 -15.99 9.81
C SER A 618 -6.33 -15.84 10.31
N VAL A 619 -6.53 -14.78 11.08
CA VAL A 619 -7.85 -14.19 11.30
C VAL A 619 -8.45 -13.77 9.97
N LEU A 620 -9.76 -13.90 9.77
CA LEU A 620 -10.48 -13.44 8.58
C LEU A 620 -10.57 -11.91 8.57
N ASP A 621 -9.48 -11.27 8.20
CA ASP A 621 -9.35 -9.83 8.10
C ASP A 621 -8.53 -9.47 6.85
N GLY A 622 -8.69 -8.24 6.38
CA GLY A 622 -8.00 -7.76 5.19
C GLY A 622 -8.23 -8.68 3.98
N TRP A 623 -7.16 -8.97 3.25
CA TRP A 623 -7.22 -9.81 2.05
C TRP A 623 -7.71 -11.24 2.32
N TRP A 624 -7.41 -11.80 3.53
CA TRP A 624 -7.77 -13.18 3.86
C TRP A 624 -9.28 -13.37 4.01
N TYR A 625 -10.03 -12.31 4.26
CA TYR A 625 -11.50 -12.35 4.25
C TYR A 625 -12.05 -12.79 2.90
N GLU A 626 -11.40 -12.39 1.81
CA GLU A 626 -11.75 -12.75 0.43
C GLU A 626 -10.98 -14.00 -0.04
N GLY A 627 -9.70 -14.11 0.34
CA GLY A 627 -8.78 -15.11 -0.19
C GLY A 627 -8.93 -16.50 0.42
N TYR A 628 -9.49 -16.61 1.62
CA TYR A 628 -9.61 -17.90 2.27
C TYR A 628 -10.46 -18.89 1.44
N LYS A 629 -9.87 -20.06 1.19
CA LYS A 629 -10.53 -21.19 0.57
C LYS A 629 -10.29 -22.42 1.45
N GLU A 630 -11.32 -23.19 1.74
CA GLU A 630 -11.19 -24.44 2.49
C GLU A 630 -10.24 -25.41 1.78
N GLY A 631 -9.34 -26.05 2.53
CA GLY A 631 -8.33 -26.94 2.00
C GLY A 631 -7.13 -26.23 1.32
N ALA A 632 -7.00 -24.92 1.49
CA ALA A 632 -5.90 -24.11 0.94
C ALA A 632 -5.17 -23.27 1.99
N GLY A 633 -5.50 -23.43 3.23
CA GLY A 633 -4.97 -22.69 4.38
C GLY A 633 -5.94 -22.77 5.54
N TRP A 634 -5.73 -21.99 6.58
CA TRP A 634 -6.57 -21.99 7.77
C TRP A 634 -7.01 -20.58 8.16
N ALA A 635 -8.21 -20.49 8.66
CA ALA A 635 -8.79 -19.25 9.14
C ALA A 635 -9.48 -19.44 10.50
N LEU A 636 -9.43 -18.43 11.33
CA LEU A 636 -10.32 -18.31 12.47
C LEU A 636 -11.69 -17.90 11.93
N THR A 637 -12.60 -18.85 11.79
CA THR A 637 -13.86 -18.69 11.03
C THR A 637 -14.95 -17.92 11.74
N ASP A 638 -14.82 -17.71 13.07
CA ASP A 638 -15.77 -16.87 13.79
C ASP A 638 -15.59 -15.41 13.37
N LYS A 639 -16.61 -14.85 12.72
CA LYS A 639 -16.62 -13.48 12.23
C LYS A 639 -17.13 -12.48 13.27
N ARG A 640 -17.58 -12.96 14.43
CA ARG A 640 -18.05 -12.11 15.52
C ARG A 640 -16.90 -11.38 16.16
N THR A 641 -17.13 -10.11 16.47
CA THR A 641 -16.24 -9.29 17.28
C THR A 641 -16.86 -9.06 18.65
N PHE A 642 -16.06 -9.26 19.68
CA PHE A 642 -16.49 -8.96 21.05
C PHE A 642 -16.16 -7.52 21.40
N GLN A 643 -16.99 -6.88 22.22
CA GLN A 643 -16.71 -5.55 22.72
C GLN A 643 -15.52 -5.57 23.70
N ASP A 644 -15.38 -6.65 24.47
CA ASP A 644 -14.23 -6.86 25.36
C ASP A 644 -13.09 -7.52 24.57
N GLN A 645 -12.03 -6.76 24.35
CA GLN A 645 -10.83 -7.22 23.63
C GLN A 645 -10.14 -8.41 24.33
N ASN A 646 -10.18 -8.49 25.66
CA ASN A 646 -9.59 -9.62 26.39
C ASN A 646 -10.34 -10.92 26.11
N GLN A 647 -11.66 -10.87 26.03
CA GLN A 647 -12.46 -12.05 25.66
C GLN A 647 -12.17 -12.48 24.23
N GLN A 648 -12.05 -11.52 23.31
CA GLN A 648 -11.68 -11.80 21.93
C GLN A 648 -10.31 -12.45 21.86
N ASP A 649 -9.33 -11.92 22.56
CA ASP A 649 -7.95 -12.45 22.57
C ASP A 649 -7.88 -13.86 23.15
N GLN A 650 -8.60 -14.13 24.24
CA GLN A 650 -8.68 -15.47 24.84
C GLN A 650 -9.30 -16.49 23.87
N LEU A 651 -10.39 -16.14 23.21
CA LEU A 651 -11.05 -17.03 22.25
C LEU A 651 -10.16 -17.30 21.05
N ASP A 652 -9.57 -16.25 20.47
CA ASP A 652 -8.71 -16.38 19.30
C ASP A 652 -7.45 -17.19 19.61
N ALA A 653 -6.81 -16.96 20.75
CA ALA A 653 -5.66 -17.75 21.22
C ALA A 653 -6.02 -19.22 21.41
N ALA A 654 -7.11 -19.51 22.09
CA ALA A 654 -7.57 -20.88 22.29
C ALA A 654 -7.88 -21.58 20.96
N THR A 655 -8.47 -20.85 20.00
CA THR A 655 -8.74 -21.35 18.65
C THR A 655 -7.45 -21.67 17.91
N ILE A 656 -6.45 -20.79 17.97
CA ILE A 656 -5.14 -21.01 17.35
C ILE A 656 -4.48 -22.27 17.90
N TYR A 657 -4.42 -22.44 19.22
CA TYR A 657 -3.85 -23.65 19.83
C TYR A 657 -4.61 -24.91 19.41
N SER A 658 -5.93 -24.87 19.45
CA SER A 658 -6.75 -26.02 19.07
C SER A 658 -6.56 -26.41 17.60
N MET A 659 -6.46 -25.44 16.70
CA MET A 659 -6.22 -25.72 15.28
C MET A 659 -4.80 -26.26 15.05
N LEU A 660 -3.81 -25.76 15.76
CA LEU A 660 -2.44 -26.29 15.70
C LEU A 660 -2.41 -27.75 16.17
N GLU A 661 -3.00 -28.04 17.34
CA GLU A 661 -2.98 -29.38 17.97
C GLU A 661 -3.76 -30.41 17.18
N ASN A 662 -4.95 -30.06 16.65
CA ASN A 662 -5.90 -31.01 16.14
C ASN A 662 -5.99 -31.06 14.60
N GLN A 663 -5.48 -30.08 13.91
CA GLN A 663 -5.59 -29.97 12.44
C GLN A 663 -4.22 -29.84 11.77
N ILE A 664 -3.49 -28.78 12.07
CA ILE A 664 -2.32 -28.38 11.30
C ILE A 664 -1.13 -29.31 11.54
N VAL A 665 -0.76 -29.52 12.79
CA VAL A 665 0.38 -30.38 13.15
C VAL A 665 0.16 -31.82 12.73
N PRO A 666 -1.00 -32.47 13.03
CA PRO A 666 -1.27 -33.81 12.56
C PRO A 666 -1.21 -33.96 11.03
N LEU A 667 -1.76 -32.97 10.29
CA LEU A 667 -1.76 -32.98 8.85
C LEU A 667 -0.34 -32.95 8.26
N TYR A 668 0.52 -32.07 8.78
CA TYR A 668 1.91 -31.95 8.32
C TYR A 668 2.72 -33.23 8.56
N PHE A 669 2.54 -33.87 9.69
CA PHE A 669 3.28 -35.07 10.10
C PHE A 669 2.64 -36.39 9.66
N ALA A 670 1.52 -36.39 8.97
CA ALA A 670 0.91 -37.57 8.34
C ALA A 670 1.70 -38.02 7.10
N LYS A 671 2.99 -38.33 7.28
CA LYS A 671 3.94 -38.56 6.20
C LYS A 671 3.83 -39.97 5.63
N ASN A 672 3.90 -40.07 4.31
CA ASN A 672 3.98 -41.33 3.57
C ASN A 672 5.41 -41.92 3.60
N SER A 673 5.62 -43.02 2.88
CA SER A 673 6.93 -43.69 2.77
C SER A 673 8.01 -42.82 2.10
N LYS A 674 7.63 -41.77 1.36
CA LYS A 674 8.53 -40.79 0.72
C LYS A 674 8.88 -39.61 1.64
N GLY A 675 8.32 -39.55 2.84
CA GLY A 675 8.67 -38.55 3.86
C GLY A 675 7.88 -37.26 3.81
N TYR A 676 6.79 -37.17 3.07
CA TYR A 676 5.89 -36.01 3.04
C TYR A 676 4.40 -36.40 3.23
N SER A 677 3.58 -35.48 3.66
CA SER A 677 2.14 -35.61 3.75
C SER A 677 1.49 -35.30 2.40
N PRO A 678 0.83 -36.25 1.71
CA PRO A 678 0.15 -35.97 0.45
C PRO A 678 -0.95 -34.93 0.58
N GLU A 679 -1.67 -34.95 1.70
CA GLU A 679 -2.74 -33.99 1.96
C GLU A 679 -2.18 -32.58 2.18
N TRP A 680 -1.02 -32.44 2.82
CA TRP A 680 -0.31 -31.17 2.93
C TRP A 680 0.07 -30.61 1.55
N ILE A 681 0.57 -31.45 0.67
CA ILE A 681 0.88 -31.05 -0.72
C ILE A 681 -0.40 -30.63 -1.46
N GLN A 682 -1.53 -31.31 -1.20
CA GLN A 682 -2.79 -30.89 -1.80
C GLN A 682 -3.24 -29.50 -1.32
N TYR A 683 -3.03 -29.15 -0.05
CA TYR A 683 -3.24 -27.79 0.46
C TYR A 683 -2.37 -26.78 -0.29
N ILE A 684 -1.09 -27.11 -0.51
CA ILE A 684 -0.17 -26.23 -1.27
C ILE A 684 -0.67 -26.03 -2.69
N LYS A 685 -1.05 -27.10 -3.39
CA LYS A 685 -1.59 -27.02 -4.75
C LYS A 685 -2.87 -26.19 -4.80
N ASN A 686 -3.76 -26.38 -3.84
CA ASN A 686 -5.00 -25.61 -3.74
C ASN A 686 -4.70 -24.12 -3.50
N SER A 687 -3.77 -23.80 -2.63
CA SER A 687 -3.35 -22.46 -2.33
C SER A 687 -2.78 -21.76 -3.58
N ILE A 688 -1.85 -22.41 -4.27
CA ILE A 688 -1.23 -21.89 -5.49
C ILE A 688 -2.25 -21.75 -6.63
N ALA A 689 -3.14 -22.73 -6.82
CA ALA A 689 -4.09 -22.72 -7.94
C ALA A 689 -5.28 -21.79 -7.73
N LYS A 690 -5.82 -21.72 -6.50
CA LYS A 690 -7.09 -21.06 -6.23
C LYS A 690 -6.95 -19.68 -5.59
N ILE A 691 -5.79 -19.39 -4.97
CA ILE A 691 -5.59 -18.14 -4.23
C ILE A 691 -4.57 -17.26 -4.94
N ALA A 692 -3.38 -17.75 -5.27
CA ALA A 692 -2.30 -16.94 -5.80
C ALA A 692 -2.69 -16.09 -7.04
N PRO A 693 -3.44 -16.57 -8.05
CA PRO A 693 -3.80 -15.76 -9.20
C PRO A 693 -4.67 -14.55 -8.87
N GLU A 694 -5.48 -14.64 -7.81
CA GLU A 694 -6.37 -13.56 -7.38
C GLU A 694 -5.61 -12.41 -6.71
N PHE A 695 -4.37 -12.65 -6.24
CA PHE A 695 -3.59 -11.69 -5.45
C PHE A 695 -2.24 -11.33 -6.10
N THR A 696 -2.11 -11.49 -7.40
CA THR A 696 -0.98 -10.94 -8.16
C THR A 696 -1.12 -9.43 -8.31
N MET A 697 0.01 -8.74 -8.39
CA MET A 697 0.01 -7.31 -8.68
C MET A 697 -0.54 -7.02 -10.09
N GLU A 698 -0.39 -7.94 -11.05
CA GLU A 698 -0.99 -7.83 -12.37
C GLU A 698 -2.52 -7.73 -12.28
N ARG A 699 -3.19 -8.59 -11.51
CA ARG A 699 -4.63 -8.51 -11.27
C ARG A 699 -5.01 -7.17 -10.62
N MET A 700 -4.26 -6.73 -9.59
CA MET A 700 -4.49 -5.46 -8.92
C MET A 700 -4.40 -4.29 -9.91
N LEU A 701 -3.36 -4.26 -10.75
CA LEU A 701 -3.19 -3.21 -11.76
C LEU A 701 -4.37 -3.21 -12.76
N HIS A 702 -4.80 -4.38 -13.23
CA HIS A 702 -5.97 -4.51 -14.12
C HIS A 702 -7.24 -3.96 -13.44
N ASP A 703 -7.46 -4.25 -12.17
CA ASP A 703 -8.59 -3.71 -11.42
C ASP A 703 -8.56 -2.17 -11.34
N TYR A 704 -7.39 -1.56 -11.11
CA TYR A 704 -7.26 -0.09 -11.15
C TYR A 704 -7.53 0.48 -12.54
N ILE A 705 -7.02 -0.15 -13.59
CA ILE A 705 -7.26 0.27 -14.96
C ILE A 705 -8.76 0.23 -15.28
N ASP A 706 -9.42 -0.89 -15.03
CA ASP A 706 -10.80 -1.12 -15.44
C ASP A 706 -11.80 -0.35 -14.57
N ARG A 707 -11.58 -0.32 -13.26
CA ARG A 707 -12.52 0.31 -12.33
C ARG A 707 -12.38 1.82 -12.27
N PHE A 708 -11.17 2.36 -12.45
CA PHE A 708 -10.88 3.78 -12.24
C PHE A 708 -10.20 4.46 -13.43
N TYR A 709 -9.01 4.07 -13.85
CA TYR A 709 -8.19 4.85 -14.78
C TYR A 709 -8.86 5.09 -16.13
N LEU A 710 -9.52 4.09 -16.72
CA LEU A 710 -10.20 4.26 -18.01
C LEU A 710 -11.40 5.21 -17.88
N LYS A 711 -12.17 5.12 -16.81
CA LYS A 711 -13.32 5.99 -16.55
C LYS A 711 -12.89 7.43 -16.32
N GLU A 712 -11.92 7.63 -15.44
CA GLU A 712 -11.39 8.96 -15.14
C GLU A 712 -10.73 9.59 -16.36
N GLY A 713 -9.95 8.83 -17.13
CA GLY A 713 -9.32 9.32 -18.36
C GLY A 713 -10.34 9.77 -19.40
N LYS A 714 -11.43 9.02 -19.57
CA LYS A 714 -12.54 9.42 -20.45
C LYS A 714 -13.21 10.70 -19.98
N ARG A 715 -13.49 10.79 -18.67
CA ARG A 715 -14.12 11.98 -18.10
C ARG A 715 -13.23 13.21 -18.17
N THR A 716 -11.96 13.05 -17.83
CA THR A 716 -10.99 14.16 -17.89
C THR A 716 -10.86 14.74 -19.30
N ARG A 717 -10.82 13.89 -20.30
CA ARG A 717 -10.81 14.35 -21.70
C ARG A 717 -12.08 15.14 -22.05
N LEU A 718 -13.25 14.67 -21.62
CA LEU A 718 -14.51 15.38 -21.81
C LEU A 718 -14.51 16.78 -21.14
N LEU A 719 -14.02 16.86 -19.89
CA LEU A 719 -14.02 18.11 -19.14
C LEU A 719 -12.97 19.11 -19.63
N LYS A 720 -11.87 18.64 -20.22
CA LYS A 720 -10.84 19.50 -20.82
C LYS A 720 -11.15 19.94 -22.25
N ALA A 721 -12.07 19.27 -22.95
CA ALA A 721 -12.43 19.60 -24.30
C ALA A 721 -13.06 21.01 -24.41
N ASP A 722 -12.94 21.63 -25.59
CA ASP A 722 -13.59 22.89 -25.93
C ASP A 722 -13.38 24.01 -24.89
N GLN A 723 -12.12 24.18 -24.46
CA GLN A 723 -11.72 25.17 -23.44
C GLN A 723 -12.49 25.00 -22.13
N PHE A 724 -12.61 23.78 -21.68
CA PHE A 724 -13.29 23.38 -20.42
C PHE A 724 -14.80 23.65 -20.42
N ALA A 725 -15.45 23.68 -21.57
CA ALA A 725 -16.88 24.01 -21.67
C ALA A 725 -17.76 23.17 -20.75
N LYS A 726 -17.55 21.85 -20.71
CA LYS A 726 -18.36 20.94 -19.86
C LYS A 726 -18.06 21.15 -18.37
N ALA A 727 -16.85 21.40 -17.99
CA ALA A 727 -16.50 21.70 -16.58
C ALA A 727 -17.18 23.00 -16.11
N LYS A 728 -17.17 24.03 -16.96
CA LYS A 728 -17.85 25.30 -16.69
C LYS A 728 -19.38 25.15 -16.59
N GLU A 729 -19.97 24.35 -17.47
CA GLU A 729 -21.40 24.03 -17.44
C GLU A 729 -21.80 23.33 -16.13
N ILE A 730 -21.06 22.31 -15.72
CA ILE A 730 -21.33 21.56 -14.47
C ILE A 730 -21.14 22.46 -13.25
N ALA A 731 -20.05 23.26 -13.21
CA ALA A 731 -19.82 24.19 -12.10
C ALA A 731 -20.95 25.24 -11.98
N ALA A 732 -21.37 25.82 -13.09
CA ALA A 732 -22.48 26.78 -13.11
C ALA A 732 -23.78 26.12 -12.66
N TRP A 733 -24.08 24.92 -13.12
CA TRP A 733 -25.27 24.17 -12.68
C TRP A 733 -25.22 23.89 -11.16
N LYS A 734 -24.08 23.47 -10.61
CA LYS A 734 -23.94 23.26 -9.16
C LYS A 734 -24.17 24.54 -8.37
N GLU A 735 -23.63 25.67 -8.81
CA GLU A 735 -23.81 26.96 -8.16
C GLU A 735 -25.29 27.39 -8.18
N GLU A 736 -25.97 27.24 -9.31
CA GLU A 736 -27.38 27.53 -9.42
C GLU A 736 -28.22 26.62 -8.51
N PHE A 737 -27.95 25.32 -8.52
CA PHE A 737 -28.65 24.35 -7.70
C PHE A 737 -28.52 24.67 -6.20
N VAL A 738 -27.30 24.92 -5.73
CA VAL A 738 -27.03 25.25 -4.31
C VAL A 738 -27.74 26.53 -3.91
N SER A 739 -27.78 27.54 -4.77
CA SER A 739 -28.45 28.81 -4.50
C SER A 739 -29.95 28.66 -4.25
N LYS A 740 -30.60 27.67 -4.86
CA LYS A 740 -32.04 27.40 -4.75
C LYS A 740 -32.41 26.30 -3.75
N TRP A 741 -31.44 25.53 -3.27
CA TRP A 741 -31.66 24.32 -2.45
C TRP A 741 -32.52 24.56 -1.23
N ASN A 742 -32.29 25.64 -0.50
CA ASN A 742 -33.01 25.93 0.72
C ASN A 742 -34.44 26.47 0.46
N ASP A 743 -34.69 26.95 -0.74
CA ASP A 743 -35.98 27.49 -1.14
C ASP A 743 -36.95 26.42 -1.66
N ILE A 744 -36.48 25.20 -1.89
CA ILE A 744 -37.33 24.09 -2.32
C ILE A 744 -38.33 23.75 -1.24
N GLU A 745 -39.62 23.72 -1.61
CA GLU A 745 -40.74 23.46 -0.69
C GLU A 745 -41.37 22.08 -0.97
N ILE A 746 -41.63 21.34 0.12
CA ILE A 746 -42.41 20.10 0.09
C ILE A 746 -43.88 20.51 0.23
N CYS A 747 -44.60 20.50 -0.90
CA CYS A 747 -45.99 20.96 -0.92
C CYS A 747 -46.94 19.92 -0.35
N SER A 748 -46.76 18.64 -0.68
CA SER A 748 -47.58 17.54 -0.14
C SER A 748 -46.89 16.19 -0.28
N VAL A 749 -47.25 15.30 0.63
CA VAL A 749 -46.92 13.88 0.58
C VAL A 749 -48.22 13.10 0.73
N SER A 750 -48.53 12.24 -0.21
CA SER A 750 -49.73 11.41 -0.20
C SER A 750 -49.38 9.94 -0.05
N ILE A 751 -49.92 9.35 0.99
CA ILE A 751 -49.74 7.95 1.35
C ILE A 751 -51.12 7.33 1.51
N PRO A 752 -51.42 6.20 0.85
CA PRO A 752 -52.73 5.56 0.95
C PRO A 752 -53.04 5.07 2.37
N ASP A 753 -54.28 5.24 2.83
CA ASP A 753 -54.73 4.79 4.15
C ASP A 753 -54.54 3.27 4.32
N GLY A 754 -54.68 2.48 3.26
CA GLY A 754 -54.47 1.04 3.28
C GLY A 754 -53.05 0.65 3.71
N LEU A 755 -52.07 1.39 3.28
CA LEU A 755 -50.67 1.17 3.68
C LEU A 755 -50.44 1.50 5.16
N LEU A 756 -51.14 2.49 5.68
CA LEU A 756 -50.95 2.97 7.05
C LEU A 756 -51.64 2.10 8.11
N TYR A 757 -52.83 1.53 7.78
CA TYR A 757 -53.69 0.88 8.76
C TYR A 757 -53.73 -0.64 8.69
N ASN A 758 -53.60 -1.25 7.53
CA ASN A 758 -53.72 -2.70 7.40
C ASN A 758 -53.03 -3.27 6.13
N PRO A 759 -51.72 -3.06 5.95
CA PRO A 759 -51.02 -3.54 4.76
C PRO A 759 -50.79 -5.04 4.78
N HIS A 760 -50.98 -5.71 3.62
CA HIS A 760 -50.70 -7.14 3.44
C HIS A 760 -49.69 -7.38 2.32
N VAL A 761 -48.95 -8.46 2.47
CA VAL A 761 -48.03 -8.94 1.42
C VAL A 761 -48.81 -9.19 0.13
N GLY A 762 -48.30 -8.71 -1.00
CA GLY A 762 -48.88 -8.85 -2.32
C GLY A 762 -49.70 -7.63 -2.75
N GLU A 763 -50.04 -6.72 -1.84
CA GLU A 763 -50.75 -5.49 -2.17
C GLU A 763 -49.83 -4.44 -2.77
N GLU A 764 -50.34 -3.64 -3.67
CA GLU A 764 -49.65 -2.57 -4.35
C GLU A 764 -50.25 -1.22 -3.97
N TYR A 765 -49.39 -0.25 -3.69
CA TYR A 765 -49.78 1.09 -3.23
C TYR A 765 -49.09 2.17 -4.06
N GLU A 766 -49.86 3.16 -4.46
CA GLU A 766 -49.35 4.37 -5.10
C GLU A 766 -49.10 5.45 -4.04
N MET A 767 -47.83 5.94 -4.01
CA MET A 767 -47.48 7.09 -3.18
C MET A 767 -47.05 8.25 -4.07
N SER A 768 -47.28 9.47 -3.61
CA SER A 768 -46.93 10.67 -4.36
C SER A 768 -46.35 11.76 -3.48
N VAL A 769 -45.44 12.53 -4.06
CA VAL A 769 -44.79 13.71 -3.44
C VAL A 769 -44.91 14.87 -4.42
N VAL A 770 -45.32 16.03 -3.94
CA VAL A 770 -45.33 17.27 -4.74
C VAL A 770 -44.28 18.22 -4.17
N LEU A 771 -43.33 18.63 -4.99
CA LEU A 771 -42.29 19.61 -4.65
C LEU A 771 -42.41 20.85 -5.51
N ASP A 772 -42.27 22.03 -4.90
CA ASP A 772 -41.96 23.26 -5.61
C ASP A 772 -40.44 23.39 -5.73
N ASN A 773 -39.92 23.09 -6.90
CA ASN A 773 -38.48 23.02 -7.16
C ASN A 773 -37.85 24.36 -7.56
N LYS A 774 -38.63 25.48 -7.46
CA LYS A 774 -38.13 26.83 -7.77
C LYS A 774 -37.52 26.99 -9.16
N GLY A 775 -37.98 26.19 -10.11
CA GLY A 775 -37.53 26.25 -11.51
C GLY A 775 -36.21 25.49 -11.79
N LEU A 776 -35.83 24.53 -10.94
CA LEU A 776 -34.69 23.64 -11.19
C LEU A 776 -34.95 22.57 -12.28
N GLY A 777 -36.15 22.51 -12.83
CA GLY A 777 -36.53 21.52 -13.85
C GLY A 777 -36.42 20.09 -13.32
N ASN A 778 -35.85 19.18 -14.11
CA ASN A 778 -35.68 17.76 -13.75
C ASN A 778 -34.37 17.46 -12.98
N CYS A 779 -33.83 18.45 -12.28
CA CYS A 779 -32.58 18.32 -11.55
C CYS A 779 -32.71 17.77 -10.13
N LEU A 780 -33.94 17.37 -9.72
CA LEU A 780 -34.21 16.73 -8.44
C LEU A 780 -34.57 15.24 -8.63
N GLY A 781 -33.93 14.38 -7.87
CA GLY A 781 -34.40 13.02 -7.62
C GLY A 781 -35.19 12.98 -6.31
N VAL A 782 -36.26 12.18 -6.30
CA VAL A 782 -37.01 11.85 -5.09
C VAL A 782 -37.06 10.36 -4.93
N GLU A 783 -36.83 9.87 -3.73
CA GLU A 783 -36.76 8.44 -3.41
C GLU A 783 -37.65 8.11 -2.21
N LEU A 784 -38.32 6.96 -2.30
CA LEU A 784 -38.85 6.24 -1.16
C LEU A 784 -37.74 5.34 -0.60
N VAL A 785 -37.40 5.51 0.65
CA VAL A 785 -36.42 4.67 1.36
C VAL A 785 -37.18 3.87 2.42
N ILE A 786 -37.00 2.57 2.36
CA ILE A 786 -37.60 1.61 3.30
C ILE A 786 -36.47 0.99 4.12
N ALA A 787 -36.64 0.97 5.41
CA ALA A 787 -35.71 0.34 6.34
C ALA A 787 -36.38 -0.83 7.05
N ASN A 788 -35.69 -1.92 7.21
CA ASN A 788 -36.09 -3.03 8.05
C ASN A 788 -35.73 -2.72 9.51
N VAL A 789 -36.63 -3.04 10.43
CA VAL A 789 -36.41 -2.83 11.87
C VAL A 789 -36.13 -4.19 12.51
N GLU A 790 -34.89 -4.65 12.45
CA GLU A 790 -34.42 -5.80 13.21
C GLU A 790 -33.45 -5.34 14.29
N GLU A 791 -33.67 -5.79 15.53
CA GLU A 791 -32.79 -5.58 16.68
C GLU A 791 -32.42 -4.11 16.99
N GLY A 792 -33.30 -3.16 16.66
CA GLY A 792 -33.08 -1.73 16.93
C GLY A 792 -32.23 -1.00 15.91
N ASN A 793 -31.79 -1.65 14.85
CA ASN A 793 -31.08 -1.07 13.72
C ASN A 793 -32.04 -0.57 12.65
N THR A 794 -31.80 0.63 12.14
CA THR A 794 -32.57 1.24 11.03
C THR A 794 -31.63 1.42 9.84
N GLU A 795 -31.25 0.33 9.19
CA GLU A 795 -30.46 0.40 7.96
C GLU A 795 -31.40 0.38 6.74
N PRO A 796 -31.14 1.20 5.71
CA PRO A 796 -31.93 1.17 4.49
C PRO A 796 -31.95 -0.24 3.88
N TYR A 797 -33.15 -0.81 3.79
CA TYR A 797 -33.38 -2.11 3.19
C TYR A 797 -33.57 -2.00 1.68
N LYS A 798 -34.28 -0.95 1.25
CA LYS A 798 -34.62 -0.72 -0.14
C LYS A 798 -34.75 0.76 -0.44
N THR A 799 -34.17 1.20 -1.52
CA THR A 799 -34.28 2.56 -2.03
C THR A 799 -34.91 2.52 -3.41
N LEU A 800 -35.98 3.26 -3.60
CA LEU A 800 -36.80 3.26 -4.81
C LEU A 800 -36.96 4.67 -5.34
N GLU A 801 -36.51 4.92 -6.55
CA GLU A 801 -36.70 6.22 -7.20
C GLU A 801 -38.13 6.44 -7.61
N MET A 802 -38.67 7.67 -7.34
CA MET A 802 -40.00 8.08 -7.75
C MET A 802 -39.97 8.81 -9.10
N GLU A 803 -40.94 8.55 -9.95
CA GLU A 803 -41.00 9.12 -11.29
C GLU A 803 -41.71 10.50 -11.29
N PRO A 804 -41.16 11.52 -11.96
CA PRO A 804 -41.85 12.76 -12.17
C PRO A 804 -42.98 12.58 -13.23
N VAL A 805 -44.21 12.67 -12.80
CA VAL A 805 -45.38 12.40 -13.66
C VAL A 805 -46.10 13.63 -14.16
N GLN A 806 -46.01 14.77 -13.45
CA GLN A 806 -46.67 16.00 -13.80
C GLN A 806 -45.85 17.21 -13.34
N THR A 807 -45.84 18.24 -14.18
CA THR A 807 -45.23 19.53 -13.86
C THR A 807 -46.28 20.64 -14.07
N ASP A 808 -46.47 21.48 -13.06
CA ASP A 808 -47.34 22.64 -13.08
C ASP A 808 -46.55 23.85 -12.59
N GLY A 809 -46.05 24.65 -13.51
CA GLY A 809 -45.13 25.74 -13.20
C GLY A 809 -43.81 25.23 -12.61
N THR A 810 -43.53 25.61 -11.36
CA THR A 810 -42.35 25.13 -10.59
C THR A 810 -42.67 23.93 -9.73
N LYS A 811 -43.93 23.45 -9.72
CA LYS A 811 -44.36 22.29 -8.93
C LYS A 811 -44.24 21.02 -9.75
N VAL A 812 -43.58 20.02 -9.22
CA VAL A 812 -43.41 18.70 -9.84
C VAL A 812 -44.00 17.64 -8.92
N THR A 813 -44.85 16.79 -9.52
CA THR A 813 -45.43 15.63 -8.82
C THR A 813 -44.64 14.38 -9.16
N TYR A 814 -44.11 13.73 -8.13
CA TYR A 814 -43.42 12.45 -8.21
C TYR A 814 -44.31 11.33 -7.71
N LYS A 815 -44.30 10.20 -8.39
CA LYS A 815 -45.12 9.03 -8.02
C LYS A 815 -44.27 7.77 -8.01
N ILE A 816 -44.71 6.80 -7.20
CA ILE A 816 -44.20 5.44 -7.19
C ILE A 816 -45.33 4.46 -6.93
N GLN A 817 -45.30 3.33 -7.64
CA GLN A 817 -46.10 2.14 -7.34
C GLN A 817 -45.19 1.19 -6.58
N TYR A 818 -45.57 0.80 -5.38
CA TYR A 818 -44.77 -0.10 -4.55
C TYR A 818 -45.61 -1.30 -4.11
N GLN A 819 -45.18 -2.50 -4.49
CA GLN A 819 -45.75 -3.76 -4.06
C GLN A 819 -45.03 -4.27 -2.80
N LEU A 820 -45.80 -4.61 -1.78
CA LEU A 820 -45.31 -5.22 -0.55
C LEU A 820 -44.95 -6.69 -0.80
N ASN A 821 -43.66 -7.03 -0.81
CA ASN A 821 -43.20 -8.38 -1.08
C ASN A 821 -42.85 -9.17 0.17
N ASP A 822 -42.55 -8.48 1.28
CA ASP A 822 -42.02 -9.08 2.50
C ASP A 822 -42.90 -8.73 3.69
N SER A 823 -43.02 -9.66 4.65
CA SER A 823 -43.67 -9.44 5.95
C SER A 823 -42.68 -9.02 7.01
N GLY A 824 -43.03 -8.12 7.90
CA GLY A 824 -42.17 -7.64 8.93
C GLY A 824 -42.52 -6.25 9.43
N VAL A 825 -41.64 -5.64 10.21
CA VAL A 825 -41.77 -4.25 10.66
C VAL A 825 -40.85 -3.39 9.83
N PHE A 826 -41.41 -2.52 9.05
CA PHE A 826 -40.66 -1.62 8.19
C PHE A 826 -40.88 -0.17 8.61
N ARG A 827 -39.87 0.67 8.40
CA ARG A 827 -39.94 2.12 8.45
C ARG A 827 -39.76 2.66 7.04
N TYR A 828 -40.41 3.74 6.70
CA TYR A 828 -40.19 4.41 5.44
C TYR A 828 -39.98 5.91 5.65
N SER A 829 -39.30 6.53 4.72
CA SER A 829 -39.10 7.96 4.64
C SER A 829 -38.88 8.33 3.18
N PHE A 830 -39.08 9.58 2.87
CA PHE A 830 -38.72 10.12 1.56
C PHE A 830 -37.44 10.94 1.67
N ARG A 831 -36.70 11.01 0.61
CA ARG A 831 -35.58 11.94 0.49
C ARG A 831 -35.52 12.55 -0.91
N MET A 832 -35.07 13.79 -1.00
CA MET A 832 -34.73 14.43 -2.25
C MET A 832 -33.24 14.70 -2.33
N TYR A 833 -32.71 14.68 -3.54
CA TYR A 833 -31.28 14.86 -3.82
C TYR A 833 -31.06 15.49 -5.21
N PRO A 834 -29.88 16.11 -5.48
CA PRO A 834 -29.55 16.62 -6.80
C PRO A 834 -29.44 15.47 -7.81
N LYS A 835 -30.05 15.60 -8.96
CA LYS A 835 -29.97 14.64 -10.07
C LYS A 835 -29.46 15.31 -11.33
N ASN A 836 -28.31 14.88 -11.81
CA ASN A 836 -27.73 15.33 -13.07
C ASN A 836 -27.00 14.17 -13.73
N PRO A 837 -27.30 13.81 -14.99
CA PRO A 837 -26.66 12.73 -15.70
C PRO A 837 -25.16 12.95 -15.96
N ASP A 838 -24.70 14.19 -15.86
CA ASP A 838 -23.29 14.55 -16.04
C ASP A 838 -22.47 14.35 -14.75
N LEU A 839 -23.08 14.03 -13.62
CA LEU A 839 -22.39 13.70 -12.37
C LEU A 839 -22.07 12.18 -12.34
N PRO A 840 -20.79 11.79 -12.20
CA PRO A 840 -20.41 10.38 -12.04
C PRO A 840 -21.04 9.71 -10.82
N HIS A 841 -21.16 10.45 -9.72
CA HIS A 841 -21.70 9.97 -8.46
C HIS A 841 -22.67 10.99 -7.87
N ARG A 842 -23.69 10.51 -7.18
CA ARG A 842 -24.65 11.39 -6.48
C ARG A 842 -23.96 12.29 -5.45
N GLN A 843 -22.93 11.76 -4.81
CA GLN A 843 -22.14 12.45 -3.80
C GLN A 843 -21.27 13.59 -4.37
N ASP A 844 -21.15 13.72 -5.68
CA ASP A 844 -20.42 14.85 -6.29
C ASP A 844 -21.09 16.20 -6.03
N LEU A 845 -22.36 16.17 -5.61
CA LEU A 845 -23.08 17.28 -5.01
C LEU A 845 -23.93 16.74 -3.86
N ALA A 846 -23.33 16.63 -2.68
CA ALA A 846 -23.86 15.88 -1.55
C ALA A 846 -24.93 16.65 -0.75
N TYR A 847 -25.99 17.11 -1.41
CA TYR A 847 -27.15 17.70 -0.78
C TYR A 847 -28.27 16.66 -0.68
N VAL A 848 -28.75 16.41 0.53
CA VAL A 848 -29.87 15.50 0.77
C VAL A 848 -30.80 16.10 1.80
N ARG A 849 -32.11 16.01 1.56
CA ARG A 849 -33.13 16.39 2.52
C ARG A 849 -34.13 15.25 2.69
N TRP A 850 -34.26 14.80 3.95
CA TRP A 850 -35.23 13.77 4.36
C TRP A 850 -36.52 14.40 4.83
N PHE A 851 -37.65 13.72 4.59
CA PHE A 851 -38.98 14.19 4.98
C PHE A 851 -40.01 13.06 5.06
#